data_e24521c01cba9ba83351749e33519477
#
_entry.id   e24521c01cba9ba83351749e33519477
#
_cell.length_a   1.000
_cell.length_b   1.000
_cell.length_c   1.000
_cell.angle_alpha   90.00
_cell.angle_beta   90.00
_cell.angle_gamma   90.00
#
_symmetry.space_group_name_H-M   'P 1'
#
loop_
_entity.id
_entity.type
_entity.pdbx_description
1 polymer ?
#
loop_
_entity_poly.entity_id
_entity_poly.type
_entity_poly.pdbx_seq_one_letter_code
_entity_poly.pdbx_strand_id
1 'polypeptide(L)'
;MAIFRKRFDLKVSVYSRSSCLVALGLALPAVTSAVEFNAEFLNNEGGAPVELKYFENGNSVSPGTYSVDIHLNQIMIRREDVVFSADPDTGSVRPIIRMGLLKEIGVDIARLTRDKLIPANLENNTPLNVAELIPGASVEFDVNSLSLLVSIPQLYVQRHSRGYVDPSLWDDGVTALFSNYQANFTRNTNFGQNSDYRYLGLRNGFNLFGWRLRNDSSLSGGTGMRNKFSSNRTYVERDIRALKGTLSLGELYTSAQGDAFESVRMRGVQLQSDIGMLPDNEISYTPVVRGIAETNATVEVSQNGFVIYSTNVPPGAFEITDIYPSGSNGDLEIKIIEADGRQRSFKQSYSYLPVMTRKGNLRYGLAAGEYHNDGQPSVNLLQGSAVYGLSDRVTGFGGLLAAKKYNATNLGLGFNTPLGGLSADVTHSQSRTRRGGRNQGQSLRLLYSKTINATETSFTVVGYRYSTEGYRTLSQHIDDMSDESYLYGSSSSRQKSRIDLTVNQTLFRRSSLYLTAGETTYWNRPGSSRRVQFGFSSGIKRASYSLAVSRTQETGSFGRSDTQFTASVSIPLGGSARSSQVYANAVSSQHGDSSLNTGISGYLDEANAFNYSAQANYSKDGGNSGSVGLGWDTSKAKLSANYSQGRDNKQINLGASGSVVVHPGGVTFGQPVGETFGLVEVPEVGGVGLDGYSSVRTDGRGYAVLPYMQPYRYNWVNLDTNTLGSDTEISDSTQMAVPTRGAVVAKRFSAESGRRVQFVLSMESGGKIPFGAQAYDKEERVVGMVDNLSRLLVLWDANKDSSVQIKYHPYK
;
A
#
# COMPACT_ATOMS: atom_id res chain seq x y z
N MET A 1 28.07 -37.06 38.00
CA MET A 1 27.37 -37.70 39.12
C MET A 1 25.86 -37.45 38.98
N ALA A 2 25.10 -38.53 38.70
CA ALA A 2 23.68 -38.83 38.82
C ALA A 2 22.69 -37.83 38.13
N ILE A 3 22.13 -38.15 36.99
CA ILE A 3 20.92 -38.96 36.69
C ILE A 3 19.61 -38.31 37.15
N PHE A 4 18.81 -37.85 36.21
CA PHE A 4 17.36 -38.13 36.19
C PHE A 4 16.80 -38.08 34.74
N ARG A 5 16.58 -39.29 34.18
CA ARG A 5 15.71 -39.53 33.01
C ARG A 5 14.26 -39.58 33.54
N LYS A 6 13.37 -38.80 32.92
CA LYS A 6 11.93 -39.12 32.95
C LYS A 6 11.44 -39.27 31.51
N ARG A 7 11.09 -40.53 31.18
CA ARG A 7 10.30 -40.89 30.01
C ARG A 7 8.87 -40.38 30.20
N PHE A 8 8.31 -39.79 29.16
CA PHE A 8 6.87 -39.65 29.03
C PHE A 8 6.41 -40.53 27.88
N ASP A 9 5.65 -41.54 28.20
CA ASP A 9 4.97 -42.42 27.27
C ASP A 9 3.77 -41.70 26.66
N LEU A 10 3.77 -41.56 25.34
CA LEU A 10 2.59 -41.13 24.56
C LEU A 10 1.86 -42.42 24.12
N LYS A 11 0.67 -42.65 24.67
CA LYS A 11 -0.25 -43.65 24.18
C LYS A 11 -0.86 -43.19 22.84
N VAL A 12 -0.52 -43.89 21.80
CA VAL A 12 -1.20 -43.85 20.49
C VAL A 12 -2.43 -44.75 20.57
N SER A 13 -3.62 -44.19 20.49
CA SER A 13 -4.87 -44.92 20.31
C SER A 13 -5.11 -45.19 18.83
N VAL A 14 -4.98 -46.41 18.42
CA VAL A 14 -5.35 -46.94 17.11
C VAL A 14 -6.84 -47.16 17.14
N TYR A 15 -7.63 -46.51 16.29
CA TYR A 15 -9.00 -46.91 15.97
C TYR A 15 -9.03 -47.62 14.63
N SER A 16 -9.66 -48.82 14.71
CA SER A 16 -9.70 -49.86 13.72
C SER A 16 -10.61 -49.55 12.53
N ARG A 17 -10.26 -50.26 11.49
CA ARG A 17 -10.98 -50.43 10.21
C ARG A 17 -12.44 -50.81 10.41
N SER A 18 -13.34 -50.25 9.60
CA SER A 18 -14.61 -50.83 9.26
C SER A 18 -14.94 -50.62 7.79
N SER A 19 -14.88 -51.70 7.08
CA SER A 19 -15.72 -52.25 6.03
C SER A 19 -16.37 -51.32 4.99
N CYS A 20 -15.89 -51.42 3.76
CA CYS A 20 -16.61 -51.08 2.52
C CYS A 20 -17.93 -51.94 2.45
N LEU A 21 -19.03 -51.20 2.28
CA LEU A 21 -20.25 -51.72 1.69
C LEU A 21 -20.53 -50.91 0.42
N VAL A 22 -20.36 -51.59 -0.71
CA VAL A 22 -20.79 -51.10 -2.06
C VAL A 22 -22.31 -51.20 -2.09
N ALA A 23 -22.97 -50.02 -2.04
CA ALA A 23 -24.38 -49.91 -2.38
C ALA A 23 -24.50 -49.33 -3.80
N LEU A 24 -24.87 -50.17 -4.71
CA LEU A 24 -25.33 -49.86 -6.07
C LEU A 24 -26.70 -49.18 -5.93
N GLY A 25 -26.75 -47.86 -5.87
CA GLY A 25 -27.98 -47.08 -5.82
C GLY A 25 -28.39 -46.66 -7.25
N LEU A 26 -29.49 -47.21 -7.63
CA LEU A 26 -30.27 -46.80 -8.82
C LEU A 26 -30.47 -45.29 -8.84
N ALA A 27 -30.08 -44.63 -9.93
CA ALA A 27 -30.41 -43.24 -10.21
C ALA A 27 -31.94 -43.15 -10.46
N LEU A 28 -32.68 -42.77 -9.44
CA LEU A 28 -34.00 -42.21 -9.59
C LEU A 28 -33.85 -40.75 -9.97
N PRO A 29 -34.62 -40.23 -10.95
CA PRO A 29 -34.62 -38.80 -11.21
C PRO A 29 -35.12 -38.09 -9.92
N ALA A 30 -34.36 -37.12 -9.45
CA ALA A 30 -34.79 -36.27 -8.37
C ALA A 30 -36.03 -35.49 -8.86
N VAL A 31 -37.20 -35.91 -8.41
CA VAL A 31 -38.40 -35.10 -8.51
C VAL A 31 -38.13 -33.89 -7.60
N THR A 32 -37.95 -32.74 -8.18
CA THR A 32 -37.94 -31.46 -7.45
C THR A 32 -39.33 -31.30 -6.85
N SER A 33 -39.53 -31.74 -5.61
CA SER A 33 -40.72 -31.38 -4.87
C SER A 33 -40.69 -29.88 -4.62
N ALA A 34 -41.65 -29.14 -5.18
CA ALA A 34 -41.93 -27.78 -4.77
C ALA A 34 -42.09 -27.78 -3.25
N VAL A 35 -41.36 -26.89 -2.58
CA VAL A 35 -41.54 -26.72 -1.13
C VAL A 35 -42.86 -25.97 -0.94
N GLU A 36 -43.90 -26.68 -0.57
CA GLU A 36 -45.20 -26.07 -0.24
C GLU A 36 -45.05 -25.33 1.10
N PHE A 37 -44.94 -24.01 1.04
CA PHE A 37 -44.97 -23.18 2.25
C PHE A 37 -46.43 -23.12 2.76
N ASN A 38 -46.68 -23.61 3.94
CA ASN A 38 -48.00 -23.41 4.56
C ASN A 38 -48.12 -21.96 5.03
N ALA A 39 -48.89 -21.16 4.27
CA ALA A 39 -49.16 -19.78 4.54
C ALA A 39 -49.75 -19.53 5.94
N GLU A 40 -50.42 -20.54 6.55
CA GLU A 40 -50.98 -20.42 7.90
C GLU A 40 -49.92 -20.27 8.99
N PHE A 41 -48.71 -20.84 8.80
CA PHE A 41 -47.57 -20.64 9.74
C PHE A 41 -46.96 -19.23 9.65
N LEU A 42 -47.20 -18.50 8.57
CA LEU A 42 -46.77 -17.10 8.41
C LEU A 42 -47.87 -16.12 8.80
N ASN A 43 -49.03 -16.61 9.19
CA ASN A 43 -50.16 -15.82 9.59
C ASN A 43 -49.93 -15.25 10.98
N ASN A 44 -49.28 -14.12 11.06
CA ASN A 44 -49.34 -13.25 12.24
C ASN A 44 -50.77 -12.70 12.29
N GLU A 45 -51.47 -12.89 13.41
CA GLU A 45 -52.83 -12.36 13.62
C GLU A 45 -52.92 -10.91 13.15
N GLY A 46 -53.50 -10.68 11.95
CA GLY A 46 -53.75 -9.36 11.36
C GLY A 46 -52.69 -8.87 10.37
N GLY A 47 -51.76 -9.70 9.91
CA GLY A 47 -50.79 -9.38 8.86
C GLY A 47 -51.32 -9.65 7.44
N ALA A 48 -50.84 -8.91 6.45
CA ALA A 48 -51.15 -9.20 5.03
C ALA A 48 -50.49 -10.52 4.57
N PRO A 49 -51.14 -11.28 3.69
CA PRO A 49 -50.56 -12.49 3.12
C PRO A 49 -49.24 -12.10 2.37
N VAL A 50 -48.20 -12.85 2.64
CA VAL A 50 -46.94 -12.73 1.91
C VAL A 50 -47.10 -13.41 0.54
N GLU A 51 -46.67 -12.78 -0.53
CA GLU A 51 -46.69 -13.38 -1.88
C GLU A 51 -45.67 -14.48 -1.99
N LEU A 52 -46.00 -15.69 -1.60
CA LEU A 52 -45.12 -16.86 -1.52
C LEU A 52 -44.81 -17.47 -2.89
N LYS A 53 -45.59 -17.10 -3.92
CA LYS A 53 -45.49 -17.69 -5.27
C LYS A 53 -44.09 -17.79 -5.85
N TYR A 54 -43.23 -16.77 -5.63
CA TYR A 54 -41.87 -16.81 -6.10
C TYR A 54 -40.98 -17.69 -5.25
N PHE A 55 -41.19 -17.73 -3.93
CA PHE A 55 -40.43 -18.54 -2.99
C PHE A 55 -40.78 -20.04 -3.10
N GLU A 56 -42.04 -20.38 -3.44
CA GLU A 56 -42.48 -21.76 -3.71
C GLU A 56 -41.71 -22.39 -4.88
N ASN A 57 -41.29 -21.59 -5.82
CA ASN A 57 -40.44 -22.00 -6.95
C ASN A 57 -38.93 -22.03 -6.60
N GLY A 58 -38.57 -21.95 -5.32
CA GLY A 58 -37.18 -21.99 -4.88
C GLY A 58 -36.38 -20.72 -5.16
N ASN A 59 -37.03 -19.60 -5.48
CA ASN A 59 -36.39 -18.31 -5.69
C ASN A 59 -35.98 -17.67 -4.35
N SER A 60 -34.82 -17.11 -4.28
CA SER A 60 -34.32 -16.40 -3.09
C SER A 60 -34.79 -14.93 -3.03
N VAL A 61 -35.30 -14.36 -4.13
CA VAL A 61 -35.73 -12.97 -4.24
C VAL A 61 -36.93 -12.81 -5.14
N SER A 62 -37.67 -11.70 -4.99
CA SER A 62 -38.72 -11.26 -5.91
C SER A 62 -38.12 -10.54 -7.12
N PRO A 63 -38.84 -10.43 -8.25
CA PRO A 63 -38.44 -9.56 -9.35
C PRO A 63 -38.29 -8.12 -8.87
N GLY A 64 -37.23 -7.44 -9.33
CA GLY A 64 -36.94 -6.06 -8.93
C GLY A 64 -35.50 -5.65 -9.25
N THR A 65 -35.11 -4.47 -8.87
CA THR A 65 -33.72 -3.99 -8.99
C THR A 65 -33.05 -4.06 -7.63
N TYR A 66 -31.89 -4.70 -7.58
CA TYR A 66 -31.08 -4.85 -6.36
C TYR A 66 -29.70 -4.27 -6.58
N SER A 67 -29.23 -3.49 -5.61
CA SER A 67 -27.82 -3.02 -5.57
C SER A 67 -26.96 -4.14 -5.03
N VAL A 68 -26.13 -4.74 -5.88
CA VAL A 68 -25.40 -5.97 -5.57
C VAL A 68 -23.89 -5.79 -5.75
N ASP A 69 -23.12 -6.49 -4.92
CA ASP A 69 -21.69 -6.62 -5.06
C ASP A 69 -21.34 -7.69 -6.10
N ILE A 70 -20.83 -7.28 -7.24
CA ILE A 70 -20.52 -8.18 -8.35
C ILE A 70 -19.13 -8.77 -8.15
N HIS A 71 -19.07 -10.10 -8.06
CA HIS A 71 -17.84 -10.86 -7.97
C HIS A 71 -17.60 -11.63 -9.26
N LEU A 72 -16.40 -11.49 -9.84
CA LEU A 72 -15.91 -12.35 -10.90
C LEU A 72 -14.88 -13.33 -10.33
N ASN A 73 -15.16 -14.63 -10.41
CA ASN A 73 -14.28 -15.68 -9.88
C ASN A 73 -13.84 -15.42 -8.43
N GLN A 74 -14.81 -15.08 -7.57
CA GLN A 74 -14.61 -14.77 -6.15
C GLN A 74 -13.91 -13.43 -5.85
N ILE A 75 -13.55 -12.64 -6.84
CA ILE A 75 -12.97 -11.32 -6.67
C ILE A 75 -14.08 -10.29 -6.83
N MET A 76 -14.34 -9.49 -5.79
CA MET A 76 -15.27 -8.37 -5.87
C MET A 76 -14.73 -7.33 -6.85
N ILE A 77 -15.52 -6.98 -7.87
CA ILE A 77 -15.14 -6.03 -8.92
C ILE A 77 -15.79 -4.66 -8.67
N ARG A 78 -17.11 -4.65 -8.41
CA ARG A 78 -17.86 -3.40 -8.22
C ARG A 78 -19.22 -3.68 -7.61
N ARG A 79 -19.86 -2.63 -7.10
CA ARG A 79 -21.29 -2.63 -6.76
C ARG A 79 -22.07 -1.95 -7.88
N GLU A 80 -23.19 -2.54 -8.28
CA GLU A 80 -24.05 -2.02 -9.33
C GLU A 80 -25.50 -2.47 -9.12
N ASP A 81 -26.43 -1.68 -9.62
CA ASP A 81 -27.85 -2.01 -9.64
C ASP A 81 -28.13 -3.02 -10.77
N VAL A 82 -28.56 -4.21 -10.40
CA VAL A 82 -28.87 -5.30 -11.32
C VAL A 82 -30.37 -5.61 -11.26
N VAL A 83 -30.99 -5.70 -12.43
CA VAL A 83 -32.41 -6.05 -12.56
C VAL A 83 -32.57 -7.58 -12.50
N PHE A 84 -33.47 -8.05 -11.64
CA PHE A 84 -33.88 -9.43 -11.53
C PHE A 84 -35.27 -9.59 -12.14
N SER A 85 -35.42 -10.48 -13.08
CA SER A 85 -36.69 -10.71 -13.79
C SER A 85 -37.12 -12.17 -13.64
N ALA A 86 -38.43 -12.38 -13.53
CA ALA A 86 -39.02 -13.70 -13.55
C ALA A 86 -39.07 -14.21 -15.00
N ASP A 87 -38.63 -15.44 -15.20
CA ASP A 87 -38.77 -16.18 -16.45
C ASP A 87 -40.25 -16.54 -16.66
N PRO A 88 -40.86 -16.17 -17.80
CA PRO A 88 -42.29 -16.38 -18.03
C PRO A 88 -42.73 -17.84 -17.98
N ASP A 89 -41.85 -18.76 -18.40
CA ASP A 89 -42.15 -20.16 -18.53
C ASP A 89 -41.92 -20.96 -17.23
N THR A 90 -40.86 -20.62 -16.49
CA THR A 90 -40.46 -21.38 -15.31
C THR A 90 -40.81 -20.67 -14.00
N GLY A 91 -41.11 -19.37 -14.03
CA GLY A 91 -41.32 -18.53 -12.84
C GLY A 91 -40.03 -18.32 -12.01
N SER A 92 -38.87 -18.76 -12.50
CA SER A 92 -37.59 -18.57 -11.82
C SER A 92 -37.11 -17.11 -11.96
N VAL A 93 -36.69 -16.51 -10.85
CA VAL A 93 -36.16 -15.13 -10.85
C VAL A 93 -34.66 -15.17 -11.05
N ARG A 94 -34.18 -14.51 -12.08
CA ARG A 94 -32.76 -14.49 -12.48
C ARG A 94 -32.25 -13.08 -12.71
N PRO A 95 -30.96 -12.80 -12.42
CA PRO A 95 -30.33 -11.52 -12.74
C PRO A 95 -30.20 -11.37 -14.26
N ILE A 96 -30.49 -10.21 -14.77
CA ILE A 96 -30.28 -9.85 -16.17
C ILE A 96 -28.86 -9.33 -16.33
N ILE A 97 -27.98 -10.18 -16.89
CA ILE A 97 -26.59 -9.82 -17.17
C ILE A 97 -26.50 -9.28 -18.58
N ARG A 98 -26.09 -8.02 -18.69
CA ARG A 98 -25.93 -7.34 -19.97
C ARG A 98 -24.52 -7.56 -20.50
N MET A 99 -24.36 -7.54 -21.81
CA MET A 99 -23.09 -7.65 -22.52
C MET A 99 -22.07 -6.58 -22.01
N GLY A 100 -22.53 -5.35 -21.78
CA GLY A 100 -21.71 -4.27 -21.22
C GLY A 100 -21.13 -4.60 -19.86
N LEU A 101 -21.95 -5.19 -18.98
CA LEU A 101 -21.51 -5.61 -17.67
C LEU A 101 -20.40 -6.68 -17.74
N LEU A 102 -20.55 -7.68 -18.61
CA LEU A 102 -19.49 -8.70 -18.81
C LEU A 102 -18.17 -8.08 -19.25
N LYS A 103 -18.21 -7.13 -20.16
CA LYS A 103 -17.02 -6.39 -20.62
C LYS A 103 -16.40 -5.58 -19.47
N GLU A 104 -17.22 -4.90 -18.68
CA GLU A 104 -16.78 -4.05 -17.57
C GLU A 104 -16.18 -4.85 -16.41
N ILE A 105 -16.69 -6.05 -16.14
CA ILE A 105 -16.11 -6.94 -15.13
C ILE A 105 -14.87 -7.71 -15.61
N GLY A 106 -14.46 -7.52 -16.88
CA GLY A 106 -13.20 -8.07 -17.39
C GLY A 106 -13.34 -9.39 -18.15
N VAL A 107 -14.50 -9.69 -18.74
CA VAL A 107 -14.65 -10.85 -19.64
C VAL A 107 -14.03 -10.53 -21.02
N ASP A 108 -13.27 -11.46 -21.58
CA ASP A 108 -12.66 -11.32 -22.91
C ASP A 108 -13.69 -11.57 -24.02
N ILE A 109 -14.44 -10.54 -24.34
CA ILE A 109 -15.47 -10.54 -25.37
C ILE A 109 -14.89 -10.88 -26.74
N ALA A 110 -13.68 -10.43 -27.07
CA ALA A 110 -13.04 -10.70 -28.32
C ALA A 110 -12.74 -12.21 -28.48
N ARG A 111 -12.39 -12.88 -27.41
CA ARG A 111 -12.15 -14.31 -27.38
C ARG A 111 -13.45 -15.10 -27.47
N LEU A 112 -14.48 -14.71 -26.69
CA LEU A 112 -15.80 -15.33 -26.80
C LEU A 112 -16.37 -15.27 -28.21
N THR A 113 -16.20 -14.13 -28.90
CA THR A 113 -16.60 -13.96 -30.30
C THR A 113 -15.76 -14.82 -31.25
N ARG A 114 -14.44 -14.92 -31.04
CA ARG A 114 -13.54 -15.76 -31.85
C ARG A 114 -13.88 -17.23 -31.70
N ASP A 115 -14.20 -17.68 -30.49
CA ASP A 115 -14.57 -19.07 -30.19
C ASP A 115 -16.06 -19.37 -30.54
N LYS A 116 -16.75 -18.36 -31.13
CA LYS A 116 -18.15 -18.44 -31.58
C LYS A 116 -19.17 -18.73 -30.48
N LEU A 117 -18.86 -18.39 -29.25
CA LEU A 117 -19.77 -18.52 -28.10
C LEU A 117 -20.78 -17.37 -28.05
N ILE A 118 -20.41 -16.19 -28.56
CA ILE A 118 -21.30 -15.05 -28.72
C ILE A 118 -21.21 -14.51 -30.16
N PRO A 119 -22.31 -13.93 -30.71
CA PRO A 119 -22.29 -13.24 -31.99
C PRO A 119 -21.33 -12.02 -31.99
N ALA A 120 -20.79 -11.71 -33.16
CA ALA A 120 -20.06 -10.46 -33.35
C ALA A 120 -21.05 -9.27 -33.32
N ASN A 121 -20.62 -8.12 -32.78
CA ASN A 121 -21.37 -6.85 -32.76
C ASN A 121 -22.67 -6.84 -31.92
N LEU A 122 -22.64 -7.48 -30.73
CA LEU A 122 -23.71 -7.32 -29.74
C LEU A 122 -23.69 -5.92 -29.11
N GLU A 123 -24.85 -5.34 -28.93
CA GLU A 123 -25.00 -4.08 -28.21
C GLU A 123 -24.74 -4.28 -26.70
N ASN A 124 -24.20 -3.25 -26.04
CA ASN A 124 -23.87 -3.32 -24.62
C ASN A 124 -25.09 -3.64 -23.72
N ASN A 125 -26.28 -3.31 -24.15
CA ASN A 125 -27.52 -3.56 -23.40
C ASN A 125 -28.13 -4.95 -23.67
N THR A 126 -27.56 -5.74 -24.58
CA THR A 126 -28.11 -7.08 -24.90
C THR A 126 -28.01 -7.98 -23.68
N PRO A 127 -29.11 -8.56 -23.18
CA PRO A 127 -29.08 -9.52 -22.09
C PRO A 127 -28.48 -10.85 -22.58
N LEU A 128 -27.65 -11.46 -21.74
CA LEU A 128 -26.97 -12.72 -22.06
C LEU A 128 -27.20 -13.74 -20.94
N ASN A 129 -27.48 -14.97 -21.30
CA ASN A 129 -27.46 -16.09 -20.37
C ASN A 129 -26.06 -16.69 -20.31
N VAL A 130 -25.27 -16.19 -19.38
CA VAL A 130 -23.85 -16.50 -19.24
C VAL A 130 -23.61 -18.00 -19.03
N ALA A 131 -24.46 -18.67 -18.25
CA ALA A 131 -24.32 -20.09 -17.94
C ALA A 131 -24.60 -21.01 -19.15
N GLU A 132 -25.44 -20.58 -20.07
CA GLU A 132 -25.73 -21.32 -21.29
C GLU A 132 -24.72 -21.07 -22.41
N LEU A 133 -24.24 -19.82 -22.49
CA LEU A 133 -23.35 -19.37 -23.58
C LEU A 133 -21.89 -19.77 -23.35
N ILE A 134 -21.42 -19.77 -22.10
CA ILE A 134 -20.02 -20.05 -21.79
C ILE A 134 -19.92 -21.37 -21.04
N PRO A 135 -19.39 -22.44 -21.69
CA PRO A 135 -19.23 -23.73 -21.03
C PRO A 135 -18.44 -23.65 -19.74
N GLY A 136 -19.03 -24.11 -18.63
CA GLY A 136 -18.39 -24.04 -17.30
C GLY A 136 -18.53 -22.71 -16.55
N ALA A 137 -19.34 -21.78 -17.08
CA ALA A 137 -19.70 -20.57 -16.35
C ALA A 137 -20.93 -20.81 -15.46
N SER A 138 -20.99 -20.09 -14.32
CA SER A 138 -22.16 -20.05 -13.45
C SER A 138 -22.42 -18.62 -12.99
N VAL A 139 -23.68 -18.36 -12.65
CA VAL A 139 -24.13 -17.11 -12.06
C VAL A 139 -25.00 -17.45 -10.87
N GLU A 140 -24.55 -17.05 -9.69
CA GLU A 140 -25.24 -17.30 -8.41
C GLU A 140 -25.47 -15.99 -7.67
N PHE A 141 -26.62 -15.86 -7.03
CA PHE A 141 -26.94 -14.70 -6.20
C PHE A 141 -27.07 -15.13 -4.75
N ASP A 142 -26.21 -14.55 -3.90
CA ASP A 142 -26.33 -14.68 -2.44
C ASP A 142 -27.12 -13.49 -1.88
N VAL A 143 -28.37 -13.76 -1.51
CA VAL A 143 -29.28 -12.73 -0.94
C VAL A 143 -28.81 -12.22 0.41
N ASN A 144 -28.12 -13.03 1.21
CA ASN A 144 -27.69 -12.65 2.56
C ASN A 144 -26.58 -11.59 2.53
N SER A 145 -25.73 -11.67 1.54
CA SER A 145 -24.64 -10.70 1.33
C SER A 145 -24.88 -9.72 0.20
N LEU A 146 -26.04 -9.83 -0.49
CA LEU A 146 -26.37 -9.08 -1.72
C LEU A 146 -25.24 -9.17 -2.75
N SER A 147 -24.67 -10.38 -2.91
CA SER A 147 -23.52 -10.64 -3.79
C SER A 147 -23.93 -11.45 -5.00
N LEU A 148 -23.60 -10.93 -6.19
CA LEU A 148 -23.75 -11.62 -7.46
C LEU A 148 -22.43 -12.30 -7.83
N LEU A 149 -22.37 -13.62 -7.70
CA LEU A 149 -21.19 -14.43 -7.96
C LEU A 149 -21.22 -14.90 -9.42
N VAL A 150 -20.39 -14.29 -10.25
CA VAL A 150 -20.21 -14.67 -11.66
C VAL A 150 -18.93 -15.48 -11.76
N SER A 151 -19.05 -16.77 -12.06
CA SER A 151 -17.92 -17.66 -12.28
C SER A 151 -17.76 -17.91 -13.78
N ILE A 152 -16.60 -17.54 -14.33
CA ILE A 152 -16.31 -17.72 -15.76
C ILE A 152 -14.95 -18.41 -15.88
N PRO A 153 -14.82 -19.44 -16.74
CA PRO A 153 -13.53 -20.08 -16.98
C PRO A 153 -12.46 -19.04 -17.32
N GLN A 154 -11.31 -19.13 -16.70
CA GLN A 154 -10.25 -18.14 -16.80
C GLN A 154 -9.75 -17.92 -18.23
N LEU A 155 -10.01 -18.88 -19.11
CA LEU A 155 -9.77 -18.79 -20.55
C LEU A 155 -10.49 -17.58 -21.17
N TYR A 156 -11.67 -17.23 -20.68
CA TYR A 156 -12.55 -16.17 -21.18
C TYR A 156 -12.55 -14.91 -20.29
N VAL A 157 -11.69 -14.87 -19.30
CA VAL A 157 -11.47 -13.67 -18.49
C VAL A 157 -10.22 -12.97 -18.99
N GLN A 158 -10.31 -11.68 -19.23
CA GLN A 158 -9.13 -10.87 -19.54
C GLN A 158 -8.16 -11.01 -18.35
N ARG A 159 -6.95 -11.46 -18.63
CA ARG A 159 -5.91 -11.57 -17.60
C ARG A 159 -5.46 -10.19 -17.21
N HIS A 160 -6.19 -9.56 -16.29
CA HIS A 160 -5.69 -8.39 -15.64
C HIS A 160 -4.71 -8.84 -14.57
N SER A 161 -3.46 -8.48 -14.75
CA SER A 161 -2.42 -8.69 -13.75
C SER A 161 -2.85 -8.09 -12.42
N ARG A 162 -2.55 -8.75 -11.31
CA ARG A 162 -2.82 -8.22 -9.96
C ARG A 162 -2.31 -6.78 -9.85
N GLY A 163 -3.13 -5.87 -9.32
CA GLY A 163 -2.81 -4.45 -9.23
C GLY A 163 -2.98 -3.68 -10.55
N TYR A 164 -3.43 -4.34 -11.62
CA TYR A 164 -3.86 -3.62 -12.83
C TYR A 164 -5.17 -2.89 -12.55
N VAL A 165 -5.17 -1.62 -12.90
CA VAL A 165 -6.38 -0.81 -12.93
C VAL A 165 -6.45 -0.14 -14.29
N ASP A 166 -7.60 -0.24 -14.94
CA ASP A 166 -7.80 0.38 -16.25
C ASP A 166 -7.53 1.89 -16.15
N PRO A 167 -6.68 2.47 -17.02
CA PRO A 167 -6.41 3.91 -17.03
C PRO A 167 -7.64 4.81 -17.19
N SER A 168 -8.77 4.29 -17.69
CA SER A 168 -10.03 5.04 -17.76
C SER A 168 -10.64 5.32 -16.39
N LEU A 169 -10.32 4.50 -15.38
CA LEU A 169 -10.77 4.66 -14.00
C LEU A 169 -9.86 5.59 -13.18
N TRP A 170 -8.73 6.02 -13.73
CA TRP A 170 -7.79 6.87 -13.02
C TRP A 170 -8.35 8.27 -12.83
N ASP A 171 -8.43 8.69 -11.57
CA ASP A 171 -9.00 9.94 -11.12
C ASP A 171 -7.88 10.96 -10.87
N ASP A 172 -7.85 12.03 -11.67
CA ASP A 172 -6.89 13.13 -11.52
C ASP A 172 -7.21 14.04 -10.31
N GLY A 173 -8.33 13.80 -9.66
CA GLY A 173 -8.78 14.50 -8.47
C GLY A 173 -9.40 15.87 -8.73
N VAL A 174 -9.73 16.54 -7.64
CA VAL A 174 -10.33 17.89 -7.67
C VAL A 174 -9.27 18.97 -7.67
N THR A 175 -9.63 20.16 -8.13
CA THR A 175 -8.81 21.36 -7.94
C THR A 175 -8.67 21.65 -6.46
N ALA A 176 -7.44 21.67 -5.96
CA ALA A 176 -7.15 21.90 -4.57
C ALA A 176 -5.81 22.62 -4.38
N LEU A 177 -5.77 23.53 -3.40
CA LEU A 177 -4.54 24.12 -2.87
C LEU A 177 -4.32 23.52 -1.48
N PHE A 178 -3.13 23.04 -1.20
CA PHE A 178 -2.84 22.52 0.13
C PHE A 178 -1.44 22.88 0.62
N SER A 179 -1.31 22.94 1.93
CA SER A 179 -0.04 23.07 2.61
C SER A 179 0.05 22.04 3.71
N ASN A 180 1.06 21.20 3.66
CA ASN A 180 1.42 20.26 4.70
C ASN A 180 2.52 20.89 5.53
N TYR A 181 2.27 21.18 6.81
CA TYR A 181 3.18 21.91 7.67
C TYR A 181 3.76 21.02 8.77
N GLN A 182 5.00 21.31 9.15
CA GLN A 182 5.68 20.74 10.30
C GLN A 182 6.40 21.87 11.05
N ALA A 183 5.89 22.23 12.20
CA ALA A 183 6.45 23.26 13.06
C ALA A 183 7.13 22.60 14.28
N ASN A 184 8.36 23.01 14.57
CA ASN A 184 9.10 22.57 15.74
C ASN A 184 9.69 23.80 16.45
N PHE A 185 9.54 23.83 17.75
CA PHE A 185 10.17 24.80 18.63
C PHE A 185 10.98 24.06 19.68
N THR A 186 12.24 24.40 19.81
CA THR A 186 13.13 23.83 20.82
C THR A 186 13.74 24.97 21.65
N ARG A 187 13.63 24.88 22.95
CA ARG A 187 14.37 25.71 23.88
C ARG A 187 15.34 24.85 24.70
N ASN A 188 16.61 25.14 24.56
CA ASN A 188 17.67 24.53 25.35
C ASN A 188 18.15 25.55 26.40
N THR A 189 18.28 25.11 27.64
CA THR A 189 18.95 25.87 28.72
C THR A 189 20.16 25.06 29.15
N ASN A 190 21.36 25.52 28.79
CA ASN A 190 22.61 24.86 29.12
C ASN A 190 23.39 25.77 30.04
N PHE A 191 23.75 25.30 31.24
CA PHE A 191 24.44 26.12 32.28
C PHE A 191 23.78 27.48 32.52
N GLY A 192 22.44 27.51 32.53
CA GLY A 192 21.66 28.73 32.73
C GLY A 192 21.50 29.63 31.49
N GLN A 193 22.15 29.32 30.37
CA GLN A 193 22.01 30.07 29.12
C GLN A 193 20.95 29.47 28.24
N ASN A 194 20.01 30.29 27.77
CA ASN A 194 18.94 29.87 26.89
C ASN A 194 19.33 30.00 25.43
N SER A 195 19.03 28.97 24.64
CA SER A 195 19.07 29.00 23.19
C SER A 195 17.79 28.46 22.61
N ASP A 196 17.19 29.21 21.72
CA ASP A 196 15.95 28.81 21.02
C ASP A 196 16.26 28.43 19.60
N TYR A 197 15.56 27.42 19.09
CA TYR A 197 15.54 27.04 17.69
C TYR A 197 14.10 26.89 17.22
N ARG A 198 13.79 27.41 16.04
CA ARG A 198 12.48 27.39 15.42
C ARG A 198 12.62 26.85 14.00
N TYR A 199 11.77 25.93 13.66
CA TYR A 199 11.71 25.33 12.33
C TYR A 199 10.27 25.24 11.88
N LEU A 200 9.98 25.65 10.66
CA LEU A 200 8.73 25.44 9.95
C LEU A 200 9.04 24.88 8.57
N GLY A 201 8.75 23.62 8.37
CA GLY A 201 8.78 22.97 7.07
C GLY A 201 7.40 23.04 6.42
N LEU A 202 7.36 23.38 5.15
CA LEU A 202 6.15 23.49 4.36
C LEU A 202 6.28 22.66 3.09
N ARG A 203 5.28 21.84 2.81
CA ARG A 203 5.11 21.15 1.55
C ARG A 203 3.79 21.61 0.94
N ASN A 204 3.90 22.48 -0.06
CA ASN A 204 2.78 23.13 -0.69
C ASN A 204 2.44 22.44 -2.01
N GLY A 205 1.17 22.34 -2.33
CA GLY A 205 0.69 21.78 -3.59
C GLY A 205 -0.52 22.52 -4.12
N PHE A 206 -0.58 22.63 -5.44
CA PHE A 206 -1.74 23.13 -6.15
C PHE A 206 -2.03 22.22 -7.35
N ASN A 207 -3.23 21.67 -7.39
CA ASN A 207 -3.70 20.77 -8.42
C ASN A 207 -4.73 21.49 -9.29
N LEU A 208 -4.50 21.46 -10.61
CA LEU A 208 -5.40 22.07 -11.59
C LEU A 208 -5.32 21.32 -12.93
N PHE A 209 -6.45 20.76 -13.41
CA PHE A 209 -6.55 20.07 -14.71
C PHE A 209 -5.47 19.00 -14.97
N GLY A 210 -5.17 18.18 -13.93
CA GLY A 210 -4.14 17.13 -14.00
C GLY A 210 -2.69 17.64 -13.90
N TRP A 211 -2.46 18.96 -13.85
CA TRP A 211 -1.18 19.55 -13.49
C TRP A 211 -1.05 19.72 -11.99
N ARG A 212 0.13 19.50 -11.47
CA ARG A 212 0.43 19.53 -10.04
C ARG A 212 1.66 20.40 -9.79
N LEU A 213 1.43 21.60 -9.26
CA LEU A 213 2.51 22.45 -8.74
C LEU A 213 2.89 21.96 -7.35
N ARG A 214 4.17 21.81 -7.09
CA ARG A 214 4.74 21.39 -5.80
C ARG A 214 5.84 22.35 -5.40
N ASN A 215 5.88 22.67 -4.10
CA ASN A 215 6.95 23.46 -3.50
C ASN A 215 7.28 22.89 -2.13
N ASP A 216 8.54 22.57 -1.91
CA ASP A 216 9.09 22.21 -0.61
C ASP A 216 9.95 23.37 -0.11
N SER A 217 9.56 23.96 1.01
CA SER A 217 10.25 25.10 1.59
C SER A 217 10.36 24.98 3.11
N SER A 218 11.28 25.71 3.70
CA SER A 218 11.46 25.74 5.13
C SER A 218 11.86 27.13 5.62
N LEU A 219 11.44 27.45 6.84
CA LEU A 219 11.87 28.63 7.59
C LEU A 219 12.55 28.15 8.86
N SER A 220 13.78 28.54 9.10
CA SER A 220 14.53 28.24 10.31
C SER A 220 15.13 29.49 10.91
N GLY A 221 15.26 29.52 12.25
CA GLY A 221 15.87 30.63 12.96
C GLY A 221 16.05 30.28 14.44
N GLY A 222 16.78 31.09 15.16
CA GLY A 222 17.06 30.84 16.56
C GLY A 222 17.97 31.89 17.19
N THR A 223 18.35 31.63 18.43
CA THR A 223 19.26 32.52 19.20
C THR A 223 20.61 32.66 18.48
N GLY A 224 21.00 33.85 18.12
CA GLY A 224 22.23 34.11 17.35
C GLY A 224 22.15 33.76 15.87
N MET A 225 21.02 33.22 15.39
CA MET A 225 20.79 32.86 13.99
C MET A 225 19.75 33.79 13.36
N ARG A 226 20.04 34.31 12.17
CA ARG A 226 19.03 35.03 11.39
C ARG A 226 17.97 34.06 10.87
N ASN A 227 16.73 34.51 10.78
CA ASN A 227 15.69 33.74 10.12
C ASN A 227 16.09 33.54 8.66
N LYS A 228 16.15 32.26 8.25
CA LYS A 228 16.48 31.84 6.90
C LYS A 228 15.29 31.12 6.28
N PHE A 229 14.76 31.70 5.22
CA PHE A 229 13.82 30.98 4.34
C PHE A 229 14.62 30.25 3.25
N SER A 230 14.29 29.00 2.98
CA SER A 230 14.91 28.18 1.96
C SER A 230 13.83 27.45 1.17
N SER A 231 13.86 27.57 -0.17
CA SER A 231 13.06 26.76 -1.07
C SER A 231 13.94 25.62 -1.59
N ASN A 232 13.61 24.40 -1.24
CA ASN A 232 14.40 23.23 -1.62
C ASN A 232 14.15 22.83 -3.08
N ARG A 233 12.88 22.89 -3.49
CA ARG A 233 12.47 22.63 -4.87
C ARG A 233 11.09 23.22 -5.15
N THR A 234 10.90 23.63 -6.41
CA THR A 234 9.61 24.09 -6.92
C THR A 234 9.47 23.56 -8.34
N TYR A 235 8.45 22.75 -8.57
CA TYR A 235 8.24 22.11 -9.86
C TYR A 235 6.75 21.92 -10.17
N VAL A 236 6.48 21.72 -11.45
CA VAL A 236 5.16 21.33 -11.98
C VAL A 236 5.30 19.95 -12.61
N GLU A 237 4.35 19.09 -12.37
CA GLU A 237 4.35 17.74 -12.94
C GLU A 237 2.99 17.35 -13.49
N ARG A 238 3.02 16.40 -14.44
CA ARG A 238 1.83 15.80 -15.04
C ARG A 238 2.11 14.38 -15.49
N ASP A 239 1.11 13.50 -15.33
CA ASP A 239 1.15 12.14 -15.84
C ASP A 239 0.99 12.10 -17.35
N ILE A 240 1.87 11.34 -18.01
CA ILE A 240 1.78 11.03 -19.43
C ILE A 240 1.40 9.56 -19.58
N ARG A 241 0.09 9.29 -19.53
CA ARG A 241 -0.47 7.91 -19.48
C ARG A 241 0.04 7.04 -20.64
N ALA A 242 0.13 7.60 -21.86
CA ALA A 242 0.61 6.88 -23.05
C ALA A 242 2.05 6.37 -22.92
N LEU A 243 2.89 7.08 -22.16
CA LEU A 243 4.28 6.72 -21.90
C LEU A 243 4.48 6.00 -20.57
N LYS A 244 3.42 5.77 -19.79
CA LYS A 244 3.47 5.23 -18.44
C LYS A 244 4.52 5.97 -17.59
N GLY A 245 4.50 7.29 -17.63
CA GLY A 245 5.53 8.12 -17.01
C GLY A 245 5.03 9.49 -16.60
N THR A 246 5.90 10.23 -15.94
CA THR A 246 5.64 11.58 -15.42
C THR A 246 6.57 12.58 -16.08
N LEU A 247 6.00 13.67 -16.60
CA LEU A 247 6.71 14.85 -17.05
C LEU A 247 6.78 15.86 -15.91
N SER A 248 7.98 16.32 -15.59
CA SER A 248 8.22 17.30 -14.53
C SER A 248 9.07 18.48 -15.05
N LEU A 249 8.74 19.69 -14.62
CA LEU A 249 9.37 20.94 -15.06
C LEU A 249 9.66 21.83 -13.85
N GLY A 250 10.87 22.31 -13.71
CA GLY A 250 11.25 23.21 -12.62
C GLY A 250 12.50 22.77 -11.88
N GLU A 251 12.54 22.97 -10.54
CA GLU A 251 13.62 22.49 -9.69
C GLU A 251 13.36 21.05 -9.27
N LEU A 252 14.19 20.14 -9.76
CA LEU A 252 14.03 18.70 -9.69
C LEU A 252 15.30 18.02 -9.19
N TYR A 253 15.15 16.77 -8.82
CA TYR A 253 16.29 15.86 -8.70
C TYR A 253 16.30 14.88 -9.87
N THR A 254 17.45 14.72 -10.53
CA THR A 254 17.56 13.79 -11.65
C THR A 254 17.27 12.35 -11.18
N SER A 255 16.58 11.60 -12.02
CA SER A 255 16.31 10.17 -11.82
C SER A 255 17.08 9.36 -12.86
N ALA A 256 17.99 8.52 -12.40
CA ALA A 256 18.70 7.57 -13.24
C ALA A 256 18.17 6.17 -13.02
N GLN A 257 17.56 5.58 -14.04
CA GLN A 257 17.09 4.21 -13.98
C GLN A 257 18.28 3.24 -13.87
N GLY A 258 18.10 2.17 -13.06
CA GLY A 258 19.16 1.19 -12.84
C GLY A 258 20.34 1.67 -11.99
N ASP A 259 20.17 2.79 -11.26
CA ASP A 259 21.23 3.46 -10.48
C ASP A 259 22.50 3.75 -11.32
N ALA A 260 22.30 4.06 -12.61
CA ALA A 260 23.40 4.32 -13.54
C ALA A 260 24.23 5.53 -13.12
N PHE A 261 23.57 6.57 -12.58
CA PHE A 261 24.19 7.80 -12.11
C PHE A 261 23.64 8.23 -10.76
N GLU A 262 24.35 9.11 -10.07
CA GLU A 262 23.85 9.75 -8.86
C GLU A 262 22.71 10.74 -9.19
N SER A 263 21.80 10.92 -8.22
CA SER A 263 20.75 11.94 -8.32
C SER A 263 21.30 13.31 -7.95
N VAL A 264 21.12 14.29 -8.82
CA VAL A 264 21.58 15.67 -8.61
C VAL A 264 20.43 16.67 -8.77
N ARG A 265 20.47 17.76 -8.01
CA ARG A 265 19.47 18.83 -8.12
C ARG A 265 19.71 19.63 -9.41
N MET A 266 18.65 19.86 -10.15
CA MET A 266 18.69 20.64 -11.40
C MET A 266 17.46 21.55 -11.56
N ARG A 267 17.60 22.56 -12.36
CA ARG A 267 16.49 23.34 -12.96
C ARG A 267 16.33 22.93 -14.41
N GLY A 268 15.17 22.37 -14.75
CA GLY A 268 14.98 21.88 -16.11
C GLY A 268 13.73 21.07 -16.29
N VAL A 269 13.80 20.13 -17.24
CA VAL A 269 12.72 19.22 -17.59
C VAL A 269 13.16 17.78 -17.39
N GLN A 270 12.25 16.94 -16.90
CA GLN A 270 12.46 15.51 -16.71
C GLN A 270 11.23 14.73 -17.16
N LEU A 271 11.47 13.68 -17.93
CA LEU A 271 10.46 12.68 -18.28
C LEU A 271 10.97 11.32 -17.81
N GLN A 272 10.21 10.66 -16.97
CA GLN A 272 10.61 9.37 -16.41
C GLN A 272 9.44 8.40 -16.32
N SER A 273 9.75 7.10 -16.39
CA SER A 273 8.76 6.06 -16.12
C SER A 273 8.24 6.15 -14.70
N ASP A 274 6.92 6.10 -14.52
CA ASP A 274 6.29 5.88 -13.23
C ASP A 274 5.91 4.41 -13.10
N ILE A 275 6.67 3.67 -12.31
CA ILE A 275 6.41 2.25 -12.05
C ILE A 275 5.06 2.00 -11.36
N GLY A 276 4.49 3.00 -10.67
CA GLY A 276 3.16 2.91 -10.08
C GLY A 276 2.05 2.70 -11.11
N MET A 277 2.24 3.19 -12.35
CA MET A 277 1.31 2.99 -13.47
C MET A 277 1.34 1.56 -14.04
N LEU A 278 2.32 0.75 -13.63
CA LEU A 278 2.43 -0.63 -14.05
C LEU A 278 1.68 -1.55 -13.08
N PRO A 279 1.11 -2.65 -13.57
CA PRO A 279 0.58 -3.70 -12.70
C PRO A 279 1.68 -4.26 -11.80
N ASP A 280 1.28 -4.80 -10.65
CA ASP A 280 2.23 -5.29 -9.65
C ASP A 280 3.18 -6.36 -10.18
N ASN A 281 2.70 -7.19 -11.10
CA ASN A 281 3.51 -8.21 -11.76
C ASN A 281 4.55 -7.65 -12.75
N GLU A 282 4.39 -6.42 -13.22
CA GLU A 282 5.34 -5.74 -14.11
C GLU A 282 6.35 -4.90 -13.34
N ILE A 283 6.03 -4.51 -12.11
CA ILE A 283 6.93 -3.74 -11.23
C ILE A 283 8.11 -4.58 -10.78
N SER A 284 7.86 -5.87 -10.48
CA SER A 284 8.87 -6.80 -10.00
C SER A 284 9.15 -7.89 -11.03
N TYR A 285 10.38 -8.35 -11.09
CA TYR A 285 10.72 -9.55 -11.86
C TYR A 285 10.02 -10.76 -11.23
N THR A 286 9.16 -11.42 -12.00
CA THR A 286 8.52 -12.67 -11.59
C THR A 286 8.83 -13.76 -12.60
N PRO A 287 9.27 -14.94 -12.16
CA PRO A 287 9.50 -16.05 -13.07
C PRO A 287 8.17 -16.49 -13.70
N VAL A 288 8.22 -16.77 -14.97
CA VAL A 288 7.10 -17.40 -15.68
C VAL A 288 7.02 -18.86 -15.24
N VAL A 289 5.87 -19.28 -14.70
CA VAL A 289 5.63 -20.68 -14.36
C VAL A 289 5.05 -21.39 -15.56
N ARG A 290 5.74 -22.46 -16.00
CA ARG A 290 5.33 -23.30 -17.13
C ARG A 290 5.15 -24.74 -16.67
N GLY A 291 4.10 -25.39 -17.17
CA GLY A 291 3.81 -26.78 -16.86
C GLY A 291 2.89 -27.41 -17.89
N ILE A 292 2.54 -28.65 -17.66
CA ILE A 292 1.58 -29.41 -18.49
C ILE A 292 0.51 -29.95 -17.55
N ALA A 293 -0.75 -29.67 -17.85
CA ALA A 293 -1.92 -30.28 -17.22
C ALA A 293 -2.42 -31.45 -18.11
N GLU A 294 -2.72 -32.58 -17.50
CA GLU A 294 -3.24 -33.76 -18.21
C GLU A 294 -4.75 -33.65 -18.39
N THR A 295 -5.41 -33.00 -17.45
CA THR A 295 -6.85 -32.73 -17.45
C THR A 295 -7.12 -31.26 -17.21
N ASN A 296 -8.37 -30.84 -17.03
CA ASN A 296 -8.67 -29.55 -16.44
C ASN A 296 -8.14 -29.55 -15.01
N ALA A 297 -7.04 -28.83 -14.78
CA ALA A 297 -6.33 -28.86 -13.52
C ALA A 297 -6.34 -27.51 -12.80
N THR A 298 -6.33 -27.55 -11.48
CA THR A 298 -6.04 -26.37 -10.65
C THR A 298 -4.54 -26.28 -10.42
N VAL A 299 -3.94 -25.18 -10.80
CA VAL A 299 -2.52 -24.89 -10.52
C VAL A 299 -2.42 -23.91 -9.35
N GLU A 300 -1.84 -24.38 -8.26
CA GLU A 300 -1.53 -23.56 -7.09
C GLU A 300 -0.05 -23.22 -7.09
N VAL A 301 0.27 -21.95 -6.88
CA VAL A 301 1.66 -21.50 -6.67
C VAL A 301 1.78 -21.00 -5.24
N SER A 302 2.69 -21.62 -4.51
CA SER A 302 2.96 -21.28 -3.11
C SER A 302 4.36 -20.69 -2.98
N GLN A 303 4.52 -19.76 -2.05
CA GLN A 303 5.82 -19.21 -1.63
C GLN A 303 5.87 -19.19 -0.10
N ASN A 304 6.96 -19.69 0.47
CA ASN A 304 7.15 -19.78 1.91
C ASN A 304 5.98 -20.50 2.65
N GLY A 305 5.36 -21.49 1.99
CA GLY A 305 4.24 -22.25 2.56
C GLY A 305 2.86 -21.59 2.42
N PHE A 306 2.77 -20.40 1.82
CA PHE A 306 1.50 -19.71 1.56
C PHE A 306 1.16 -19.76 0.07
N VAL A 307 -0.09 -20.10 -0.26
CA VAL A 307 -0.59 -20.01 -1.63
C VAL A 307 -0.71 -18.54 -2.00
N ILE A 308 0.09 -18.12 -3.00
CA ILE A 308 0.12 -16.74 -3.50
C ILE A 308 -0.66 -16.58 -4.81
N TYR A 309 -0.95 -17.68 -5.48
CA TYR A 309 -1.69 -17.70 -6.73
C TYR A 309 -2.36 -19.06 -6.94
N SER A 310 -3.58 -19.06 -7.45
CA SER A 310 -4.30 -20.27 -7.86
C SER A 310 -5.10 -19.97 -9.11
N THR A 311 -5.03 -20.88 -10.09
CA THR A 311 -5.76 -20.75 -11.36
C THR A 311 -6.14 -22.10 -11.91
N ASN A 312 -7.23 -22.14 -12.69
CA ASN A 312 -7.61 -23.33 -13.44
C ASN A 312 -7.04 -23.25 -14.87
N VAL A 313 -6.43 -24.33 -15.31
CA VAL A 313 -5.83 -24.45 -16.62
C VAL A 313 -6.48 -25.62 -17.39
N PRO A 314 -6.72 -25.47 -18.71
CA PRO A 314 -7.20 -26.56 -19.53
C PRO A 314 -6.11 -27.62 -19.74
N PRO A 315 -6.47 -28.81 -20.25
CA PRO A 315 -5.48 -29.81 -20.63
C PRO A 315 -4.46 -29.27 -21.64
N GLY A 316 -3.20 -29.61 -21.45
CA GLY A 316 -2.10 -29.17 -22.29
C GLY A 316 -1.06 -28.30 -21.59
N ALA A 317 -0.21 -27.68 -22.38
CA ALA A 317 0.82 -26.78 -21.84
C ALA A 317 0.20 -25.45 -21.35
N PHE A 318 0.58 -25.03 -20.16
CA PHE A 318 0.18 -23.76 -19.59
C PHE A 318 1.38 -22.86 -19.28
N GLU A 319 1.15 -21.57 -19.31
CA GLU A 319 2.10 -20.52 -18.94
C GLU A 319 1.40 -19.51 -18.03
N ILE A 320 1.91 -19.33 -16.81
CA ILE A 320 1.41 -18.37 -15.84
C ILE A 320 2.44 -17.26 -15.69
N THR A 321 2.05 -16.04 -16.05
CA THR A 321 2.92 -14.85 -16.10
C THR A 321 2.53 -13.79 -15.08
N ASP A 322 1.39 -13.96 -14.40
CA ASP A 322 0.75 -12.97 -13.54
C ASP A 322 0.87 -13.31 -12.05
N ILE A 323 1.90 -14.06 -11.68
CA ILE A 323 2.20 -14.38 -10.29
C ILE A 323 2.81 -13.14 -9.62
N TYR A 324 2.36 -12.87 -8.40
CA TYR A 324 2.91 -11.83 -7.55
C TYR A 324 3.56 -12.46 -6.31
N PRO A 325 4.90 -12.54 -6.27
CA PRO A 325 5.59 -13.08 -5.10
C PRO A 325 5.41 -12.20 -3.88
N SER A 326 5.24 -12.81 -2.71
CA SER A 326 5.11 -12.11 -1.43
C SER A 326 6.42 -11.58 -0.87
N GLY A 327 7.55 -11.79 -1.59
CA GLY A 327 8.87 -11.33 -1.17
C GLY A 327 9.84 -11.23 -2.35
N SER A 328 10.98 -10.58 -2.12
CA SER A 328 12.00 -10.35 -3.14
C SER A 328 12.78 -11.61 -3.55
N ASN A 329 12.73 -12.67 -2.77
CA ASN A 329 13.47 -13.91 -2.97
C ASN A 329 12.71 -15.11 -2.39
N GLY A 330 12.96 -16.30 -2.93
CA GLY A 330 12.44 -17.57 -2.44
C GLY A 330 12.07 -18.54 -3.57
N ASP A 331 11.85 -19.81 -3.23
CA ASP A 331 11.39 -20.78 -4.20
C ASP A 331 9.86 -20.71 -4.31
N LEU A 332 9.37 -20.77 -5.53
CA LEU A 332 7.96 -21.02 -5.79
C LEU A 332 7.73 -22.53 -5.86
N GLU A 333 6.75 -23.02 -5.10
CA GLU A 333 6.28 -24.39 -5.20
C GLU A 333 5.01 -24.41 -6.04
N ILE A 334 5.07 -25.08 -7.17
CA ILE A 334 3.97 -25.19 -8.10
C ILE A 334 3.32 -26.56 -7.91
N LYS A 335 2.03 -26.57 -7.58
CA LYS A 335 1.24 -27.76 -7.37
C LYS A 335 0.14 -27.82 -8.44
N ILE A 336 0.10 -28.90 -9.19
CA ILE A 336 -0.90 -29.17 -10.22
C ILE A 336 -1.85 -30.21 -9.63
N ILE A 337 -3.11 -29.87 -9.51
CA ILE A 337 -4.19 -30.74 -9.02
C ILE A 337 -5.08 -31.05 -10.20
N GLU A 338 -4.98 -32.28 -10.68
CA GLU A 338 -5.77 -32.75 -11.83
C GLU A 338 -7.24 -32.95 -11.45
N ALA A 339 -8.13 -33.01 -12.43
CA ALA A 339 -9.58 -33.20 -12.22
C ALA A 339 -9.93 -34.50 -11.45
N ASP A 340 -9.07 -35.51 -11.54
CA ASP A 340 -9.19 -36.80 -10.85
C ASP A 340 -8.57 -36.78 -9.43
N GLY A 341 -8.06 -35.61 -8.98
CA GLY A 341 -7.46 -35.42 -7.65
C GLY A 341 -5.98 -35.82 -7.55
N ARG A 342 -5.37 -36.33 -8.62
CA ARG A 342 -3.92 -36.56 -8.66
C ARG A 342 -3.18 -35.23 -8.52
N GLN A 343 -2.09 -35.22 -7.76
CA GLN A 343 -1.31 -34.04 -7.48
C GLN A 343 0.13 -34.24 -7.92
N ARG A 344 0.67 -33.23 -8.61
CA ARG A 344 2.09 -33.16 -8.97
C ARG A 344 2.64 -31.82 -8.47
N SER A 345 3.83 -31.80 -7.95
CA SER A 345 4.49 -30.55 -7.53
C SER A 345 5.92 -30.48 -8.01
N PHE A 346 6.38 -29.26 -8.28
CA PHE A 346 7.77 -28.96 -8.58
C PHE A 346 8.13 -27.60 -8.01
N LYS A 347 9.44 -27.37 -7.81
CA LYS A 347 9.94 -26.10 -7.26
C LYS A 347 10.65 -25.30 -8.35
N GLN A 348 10.41 -24.00 -8.36
CA GLN A 348 11.08 -23.05 -9.24
C GLN A 348 11.74 -21.97 -8.40
N SER A 349 13.06 -21.86 -8.48
CA SER A 349 13.82 -20.85 -7.74
C SER A 349 13.50 -19.45 -8.23
N TYR A 350 13.34 -18.54 -7.28
CA TYR A 350 13.06 -17.14 -7.51
C TYR A 350 13.99 -16.23 -6.70
N SER A 351 14.58 -15.23 -7.36
CA SER A 351 15.42 -14.20 -6.74
C SER A 351 15.28 -12.90 -7.51
N TYR A 352 15.17 -11.79 -6.80
CA TYR A 352 14.93 -10.45 -7.36
C TYR A 352 16.03 -9.46 -6.99
N LEU A 353 16.55 -8.75 -7.99
CA LEU A 353 17.36 -7.55 -7.83
C LEU A 353 16.54 -6.32 -8.26
N PRO A 354 16.65 -5.17 -7.57
CA PRO A 354 15.85 -3.97 -7.91
C PRO A 354 16.04 -3.45 -9.35
N VAL A 355 17.17 -3.77 -9.98
CA VAL A 355 17.46 -3.38 -11.36
C VAL A 355 16.75 -4.26 -12.39
N MET A 356 16.29 -5.45 -12.01
CA MET A 356 15.71 -6.39 -12.96
C MET A 356 14.28 -5.99 -13.35
N THR A 357 13.93 -6.22 -14.61
CA THR A 357 12.59 -6.00 -15.16
C THR A 357 12.18 -7.14 -16.08
N ARG A 358 10.87 -7.32 -16.32
CA ARG A 358 10.35 -8.40 -17.16
C ARG A 358 10.73 -8.19 -18.63
N LYS A 359 10.77 -9.30 -19.36
CA LYS A 359 10.95 -9.31 -20.82
C LYS A 359 9.98 -8.32 -21.48
N GLY A 360 10.53 -7.44 -22.32
CA GLY A 360 9.78 -6.45 -23.11
C GLY A 360 9.43 -5.17 -22.35
N ASN A 361 9.60 -5.12 -21.02
CA ASN A 361 9.34 -3.89 -20.26
C ASN A 361 10.52 -2.95 -20.32
N LEU A 362 10.23 -1.68 -20.59
CA LEU A 362 11.18 -0.57 -20.61
C LEU A 362 10.90 0.40 -19.45
N ARG A 363 11.93 0.65 -18.65
CA ARG A 363 11.96 1.77 -17.71
C ARG A 363 12.96 2.79 -18.23
N TYR A 364 12.60 4.07 -18.21
CA TYR A 364 13.44 5.13 -18.78
C TYR A 364 13.43 6.36 -17.88
N GLY A 365 14.47 7.18 -18.00
CA GLY A 365 14.60 8.48 -17.38
C GLY A 365 15.40 9.40 -18.32
N LEU A 366 14.81 10.54 -18.68
CA LEU A 366 15.40 11.57 -19.50
C LEU A 366 15.33 12.87 -18.72
N ALA A 367 16.45 13.59 -18.61
CA ALA A 367 16.53 14.86 -17.90
C ALA A 367 17.43 15.83 -18.66
N ALA A 368 16.98 17.07 -18.79
CA ALA A 368 17.72 18.15 -19.41
C ALA A 368 17.52 19.44 -18.60
N GLY A 369 18.60 20.12 -18.25
CA GLY A 369 18.52 21.32 -17.44
C GLY A 369 19.89 21.82 -17.01
N GLU A 370 19.86 22.63 -15.98
CA GLU A 370 21.03 23.24 -15.36
C GLU A 370 21.20 22.68 -13.94
N TYR A 371 22.36 22.14 -13.62
CA TYR A 371 22.71 21.79 -12.24
C TYR A 371 22.60 23.01 -11.35
N HIS A 372 21.92 22.86 -10.23
CA HIS A 372 21.64 23.96 -9.32
C HIS A 372 21.85 23.52 -7.88
N ASN A 373 22.88 24.07 -7.25
CA ASN A 373 23.13 23.92 -5.82
C ASN A 373 23.75 25.20 -5.28
N ASP A 374 23.30 25.64 -4.10
CA ASP A 374 23.75 26.90 -3.51
C ASP A 374 25.27 26.89 -3.28
N GLY A 375 25.95 27.93 -3.78
CA GLY A 375 27.39 28.07 -3.63
C GLY A 375 28.25 27.23 -4.60
N GLN A 376 27.66 26.50 -5.53
CA GLN A 376 28.37 25.72 -6.53
C GLN A 376 28.15 26.25 -7.95
N PRO A 377 29.09 26.02 -8.88
CA PRO A 377 28.93 26.42 -10.27
C PRO A 377 27.73 25.78 -10.94
N SER A 378 26.91 26.57 -11.61
CA SER A 378 25.85 26.09 -12.48
C SER A 378 26.40 25.49 -13.77
N VAL A 379 25.93 24.32 -14.14
CA VAL A 379 26.38 23.56 -15.32
C VAL A 379 25.20 22.94 -16.05
N ASN A 380 25.05 23.21 -17.34
CA ASN A 380 24.04 22.52 -18.14
C ASN A 380 24.33 21.04 -18.24
N LEU A 381 23.29 20.23 -18.07
CA LEU A 381 23.37 18.76 -18.12
C LEU A 381 22.26 18.16 -18.99
N LEU A 382 22.60 17.03 -19.60
CA LEU A 382 21.68 16.14 -20.28
C LEU A 382 21.93 14.73 -19.77
N GLN A 383 20.90 14.05 -19.28
CA GLN A 383 20.98 12.70 -18.77
C GLN A 383 19.89 11.83 -19.40
N GLY A 384 20.29 10.65 -19.85
CA GLY A 384 19.39 9.59 -20.29
C GLY A 384 19.76 8.28 -19.65
N SER A 385 18.78 7.51 -19.20
CA SER A 385 18.99 6.16 -18.65
C SER A 385 17.83 5.26 -19.02
N ALA A 386 18.12 3.97 -19.20
CA ALA A 386 17.12 2.98 -19.54
C ALA A 386 17.45 1.64 -18.90
N VAL A 387 16.40 0.88 -18.58
CA VAL A 387 16.45 -0.52 -18.12
C VAL A 387 15.46 -1.30 -18.98
N TYR A 388 15.92 -2.36 -19.65
CA TYR A 388 15.10 -3.14 -20.56
C TYR A 388 15.23 -4.64 -20.30
N GLY A 389 14.11 -5.33 -20.19
CA GLY A 389 14.05 -6.78 -20.05
C GLY A 389 14.31 -7.47 -21.39
N LEU A 390 15.53 -7.97 -21.59
CA LEU A 390 15.94 -8.69 -22.82
C LEU A 390 15.33 -10.09 -22.87
N SER A 391 15.23 -10.75 -21.73
CA SER A 391 14.61 -12.08 -21.59
C SER A 391 14.09 -12.25 -20.15
N ASP A 392 13.45 -13.40 -19.88
CA ASP A 392 12.98 -13.76 -18.54
C ASP A 392 14.13 -13.95 -17.52
N ARG A 393 15.37 -13.95 -17.96
CA ARG A 393 16.56 -14.14 -17.12
C ARG A 393 17.56 -13.01 -17.20
N VAL A 394 17.46 -12.15 -18.21
CA VAL A 394 18.46 -11.12 -18.50
C VAL A 394 17.81 -9.76 -18.66
N THR A 395 18.31 -8.79 -17.93
CA THR A 395 17.94 -7.38 -18.04
C THR A 395 19.16 -6.57 -18.43
N GLY A 396 19.05 -5.78 -19.50
CA GLY A 396 20.08 -4.79 -19.88
C GLY A 396 19.73 -3.43 -19.28
N PHE A 397 20.74 -2.69 -18.83
CA PHE A 397 20.55 -1.33 -18.38
C PHE A 397 21.77 -0.45 -18.71
N GLY A 398 21.51 0.86 -18.73
CA GLY A 398 22.58 1.80 -18.98
C GLY A 398 22.11 3.24 -19.06
N GLY A 399 23.07 4.13 -19.31
CA GLY A 399 22.77 5.54 -19.42
C GLY A 399 23.94 6.37 -19.96
N LEU A 400 23.58 7.60 -20.37
CA LEU A 400 24.50 8.64 -20.82
C LEU A 400 24.24 9.88 -19.99
N LEU A 401 25.30 10.54 -19.56
CA LEU A 401 25.25 11.83 -18.90
C LEU A 401 26.29 12.75 -19.51
N ALA A 402 25.84 13.88 -20.00
CA ALA A 402 26.69 14.89 -20.59
C ALA A 402 26.48 16.23 -19.85
N ALA A 403 27.57 16.87 -19.48
CA ALA A 403 27.57 18.21 -18.91
C ALA A 403 28.79 19.01 -19.41
N LYS A 404 28.80 20.30 -19.11
CA LYS A 404 29.95 21.13 -19.55
C LYS A 404 31.26 20.57 -19.02
N LYS A 405 32.17 20.16 -19.91
CA LYS A 405 33.48 19.56 -19.62
C LYS A 405 33.41 18.20 -18.90
N TYR A 406 32.24 17.56 -18.89
CA TYR A 406 32.02 16.25 -18.28
C TYR A 406 31.13 15.36 -19.14
N ASN A 407 31.49 14.11 -19.26
CA ASN A 407 30.62 13.07 -19.79
C ASN A 407 30.80 11.75 -19.03
N ALA A 408 29.76 10.99 -18.96
CA ALA A 408 29.77 9.65 -18.40
C ALA A 408 28.84 8.70 -19.17
N THR A 409 29.27 7.45 -19.29
CA THR A 409 28.49 6.37 -19.92
C THR A 409 28.46 5.18 -18.97
N ASN A 410 27.29 4.64 -18.73
CA ASN A 410 27.07 3.42 -17.94
C ASN A 410 26.47 2.33 -18.83
N LEU A 411 26.95 1.10 -18.67
CA LEU A 411 26.38 -0.10 -19.28
C LEU A 411 26.44 -1.25 -18.28
N GLY A 412 25.35 -2.00 -18.18
CA GLY A 412 25.23 -3.10 -17.23
C GLY A 412 24.25 -4.18 -17.67
N LEU A 413 24.41 -5.34 -17.05
CA LEU A 413 23.56 -6.51 -17.22
C LEU A 413 23.16 -7.06 -15.85
N GLY A 414 21.93 -7.48 -15.75
CA GLY A 414 21.38 -8.21 -14.62
C GLY A 414 20.96 -9.61 -15.04
N PHE A 415 21.29 -10.59 -14.20
CA PHE A 415 21.01 -12.01 -14.45
C PHE A 415 20.21 -12.59 -13.29
N ASN A 416 19.13 -13.27 -13.61
CA ASN A 416 18.41 -14.11 -12.66
C ASN A 416 18.82 -15.56 -12.87
N THR A 417 19.46 -16.14 -11.86
CA THR A 417 19.99 -17.50 -11.91
C THR A 417 19.45 -18.35 -10.75
N PRO A 418 19.50 -19.69 -10.84
CA PRO A 418 19.17 -20.56 -9.71
C PRO A 418 20.01 -20.29 -8.46
N LEU A 419 21.23 -19.76 -8.65
CA LEU A 419 22.14 -19.39 -7.55
C LEU A 419 21.80 -18.04 -6.93
N GLY A 420 20.93 -17.23 -7.54
CA GLY A 420 20.58 -15.90 -7.09
C GLY A 420 20.55 -14.87 -8.20
N GLY A 421 20.19 -13.64 -7.86
CA GLY A 421 20.26 -12.48 -8.73
C GLY A 421 21.67 -11.89 -8.72
N LEU A 422 22.23 -11.64 -9.89
CA LEU A 422 23.55 -11.01 -10.08
C LEU A 422 23.41 -9.84 -11.03
N SER A 423 24.02 -8.69 -10.74
CA SER A 423 24.20 -7.63 -11.73
C SER A 423 25.61 -7.09 -11.73
N ALA A 424 26.03 -6.68 -12.91
CA ALA A 424 27.33 -6.06 -13.13
C ALA A 424 27.18 -4.87 -14.06
N ASP A 425 27.83 -3.78 -13.74
CA ASP A 425 27.88 -2.59 -14.59
C ASP A 425 29.22 -1.89 -14.54
N VAL A 426 29.53 -1.20 -15.61
CA VAL A 426 30.70 -0.34 -15.76
C VAL A 426 30.26 1.06 -16.13
N THR A 427 30.75 2.05 -15.39
CA THR A 427 30.59 3.46 -15.70
C THR A 427 31.94 4.04 -16.11
N HIS A 428 32.03 4.61 -17.29
CA HIS A 428 33.18 5.36 -17.76
C HIS A 428 32.91 6.85 -17.64
N SER A 429 33.81 7.64 -17.07
CA SER A 429 33.68 9.08 -16.97
C SER A 429 34.92 9.84 -17.47
N GLN A 430 34.67 11.00 -18.07
CA GLN A 430 35.70 11.94 -18.49
C GLN A 430 35.34 13.34 -17.95
N SER A 431 36.27 13.93 -17.26
CA SER A 431 36.15 15.25 -16.60
C SER A 431 37.35 16.10 -16.92
N ARG A 432 37.12 17.37 -17.23
CA ARG A 432 38.19 18.37 -17.41
C ARG A 432 38.07 19.39 -16.26
N THR A 433 39.15 19.53 -15.52
CA THR A 433 39.24 20.53 -14.43
C THR A 433 39.31 21.94 -14.95
N ARG A 434 39.08 22.93 -14.08
CA ARG A 434 39.21 24.35 -14.42
C ARG A 434 40.59 24.71 -14.96
N ARG A 435 41.67 24.08 -14.45
CA ARG A 435 43.06 24.27 -14.88
C ARG A 435 43.43 23.52 -16.16
N GLY A 436 42.46 22.88 -16.85
CA GLY A 436 42.71 22.13 -18.07
C GLY A 436 43.18 20.70 -17.90
N GLY A 437 43.38 20.23 -16.67
CA GLY A 437 43.71 18.84 -16.37
C GLY A 437 42.55 17.92 -16.81
N ARG A 438 42.89 16.74 -17.36
CA ARG A 438 41.93 15.72 -17.79
C ARG A 438 41.96 14.57 -16.80
N ASN A 439 40.81 14.28 -16.20
CA ASN A 439 40.56 13.08 -15.41
C ASN A 439 39.69 12.12 -16.24
N GLN A 440 40.09 10.91 -16.32
CA GLN A 440 39.39 9.84 -17.04
C GLN A 440 39.48 8.55 -16.23
N GLY A 441 38.36 7.88 -16.05
CA GLY A 441 38.35 6.66 -15.27
C GLY A 441 37.08 5.83 -15.45
N GLN A 442 37.09 4.69 -14.77
CA GLN A 442 36.03 3.72 -14.81
C GLN A 442 35.61 3.36 -13.39
N SER A 443 34.35 3.03 -13.20
CA SER A 443 33.80 2.44 -11.99
C SER A 443 33.11 1.12 -12.35
N LEU A 444 33.52 0.05 -11.72
CA LEU A 444 32.89 -1.26 -11.81
C LEU A 444 32.02 -1.49 -10.58
N ARG A 445 30.78 -1.92 -10.77
CA ARG A 445 29.88 -2.31 -9.68
C ARG A 445 29.37 -3.73 -9.91
N LEU A 446 29.36 -4.54 -8.85
CA LEU A 446 28.80 -5.87 -8.81
C LEU A 446 27.80 -5.94 -7.66
N LEU A 447 26.61 -6.49 -7.91
CA LEU A 447 25.57 -6.71 -6.91
C LEU A 447 25.12 -8.17 -6.96
N TYR A 448 24.90 -8.75 -5.78
CA TYR A 448 24.38 -10.10 -5.64
C TYR A 448 23.30 -10.14 -4.56
N SER A 449 22.24 -10.92 -4.80
CA SER A 449 21.17 -11.13 -3.84
C SER A 449 20.64 -12.56 -3.93
N LYS A 450 20.46 -13.22 -2.79
CA LYS A 450 19.89 -14.56 -2.69
C LYS A 450 19.20 -14.76 -1.35
N THR A 451 18.04 -15.44 -1.38
CA THR A 451 17.42 -16.04 -0.21
C THR A 451 17.48 -17.54 -0.31
N ILE A 452 17.91 -18.20 0.76
CA ILE A 452 18.00 -19.65 0.89
C ILE A 452 16.87 -20.08 1.81
N ASN A 453 15.78 -20.57 1.26
CA ASN A 453 14.59 -20.92 2.03
C ASN A 453 14.78 -22.09 2.98
N ALA A 454 15.60 -23.05 2.62
CA ALA A 454 15.87 -24.23 3.46
C ALA A 454 16.43 -23.86 4.84
N THR A 455 17.17 -22.78 4.93
CA THR A 455 17.78 -22.26 6.16
C THR A 455 17.16 -20.93 6.61
N GLU A 456 16.20 -20.36 5.88
CA GLU A 456 15.63 -19.01 6.09
C GLU A 456 16.71 -17.93 6.13
N THR A 457 17.80 -18.11 5.35
CA THR A 457 18.90 -17.15 5.25
C THR A 457 18.69 -16.24 4.06
N SER A 458 18.76 -14.94 4.28
CA SER A 458 18.67 -13.95 3.21
C SER A 458 19.95 -13.11 3.14
N PHE A 459 20.59 -13.18 2.00
CA PHE A 459 21.61 -12.23 1.58
C PHE A 459 20.92 -11.11 0.84
N THR A 460 20.68 -9.99 1.53
CA THR A 460 19.85 -8.94 0.95
C THR A 460 20.60 -8.12 -0.07
N VAL A 461 21.88 -7.81 0.16
CA VAL A 461 22.76 -7.14 -0.78
C VAL A 461 24.21 -7.51 -0.45
N VAL A 462 24.91 -7.98 -1.45
CA VAL A 462 26.38 -7.99 -1.45
C VAL A 462 26.80 -7.08 -2.57
N GLY A 463 27.33 -5.90 -2.24
CA GLY A 463 27.72 -4.88 -3.20
C GLY A 463 29.23 -4.71 -3.19
N TYR A 464 29.82 -4.66 -4.38
CA TYR A 464 31.20 -4.28 -4.57
C TYR A 464 31.28 -3.19 -5.62
N ARG A 465 31.97 -2.11 -5.29
CA ARG A 465 32.31 -1.06 -6.26
C ARG A 465 33.81 -0.77 -6.21
N TYR A 466 34.43 -0.75 -7.37
CA TYR A 466 35.78 -0.29 -7.56
C TYR A 466 35.81 0.84 -8.58
N SER A 467 36.53 1.91 -8.26
CA SER A 467 36.69 3.06 -9.15
C SER A 467 38.16 3.37 -9.33
N THR A 468 38.58 3.60 -10.56
CA THR A 468 39.95 4.04 -10.85
C THR A 468 40.19 5.47 -10.35
N GLU A 469 41.44 5.87 -10.18
CA GLU A 469 41.78 7.18 -9.59
C GLU A 469 41.25 8.36 -10.38
N GLY A 470 41.20 8.26 -11.69
CA GLY A 470 40.70 9.31 -12.58
C GLY A 470 39.16 9.39 -12.70
N TYR A 471 38.41 8.39 -12.15
CA TYR A 471 36.96 8.40 -12.18
C TYR A 471 36.40 9.55 -11.36
N ARG A 472 35.39 10.24 -11.90
CA ARG A 472 34.62 11.30 -11.25
C ARG A 472 33.14 11.08 -11.43
N THR A 473 32.34 11.32 -10.38
CA THR A 473 30.92 11.55 -10.52
C THR A 473 30.66 12.98 -10.96
N LEU A 474 29.40 13.32 -11.34
CA LEU A 474 29.06 14.68 -11.72
C LEU A 474 29.28 15.67 -10.56
N SER A 475 28.87 15.31 -9.34
CA SER A 475 29.06 16.16 -8.15
C SER A 475 30.56 16.41 -7.89
N GLN A 476 31.40 15.36 -7.97
CA GLN A 476 32.87 15.51 -7.83
C GLN A 476 33.49 16.37 -8.92
N HIS A 477 32.97 16.27 -10.17
CA HIS A 477 33.40 17.16 -11.25
C HIS A 477 33.07 18.61 -10.95
N ILE A 478 31.87 18.89 -10.44
CA ILE A 478 31.43 20.24 -10.08
C ILE A 478 32.26 20.79 -8.90
N ASP A 479 32.51 19.97 -7.89
CA ASP A 479 33.40 20.32 -6.79
C ASP A 479 34.81 20.67 -7.32
N ASP A 480 35.38 19.89 -8.21
CA ASP A 480 36.69 20.15 -8.85
C ASP A 480 36.69 21.42 -9.71
N MET A 481 35.52 21.92 -10.12
CA MET A 481 35.32 23.18 -10.85
C MET A 481 35.03 24.37 -9.94
N SER A 482 34.77 24.20 -8.64
CA SER A 482 34.44 25.28 -7.71
C SER A 482 35.63 26.20 -7.41
N ASP A 483 35.36 27.42 -6.97
CA ASP A 483 36.41 28.39 -6.61
C ASP A 483 37.14 27.97 -5.32
N GLU A 484 36.46 27.32 -4.38
CA GLU A 484 37.09 26.77 -3.17
C GLU A 484 38.06 25.65 -3.51
N SER A 485 37.67 24.71 -4.39
CA SER A 485 38.58 23.67 -4.85
C SER A 485 39.77 24.25 -5.64
N TYR A 486 39.56 25.32 -6.37
CA TYR A 486 40.61 26.01 -7.10
C TYR A 486 41.65 26.63 -6.17
N LEU A 487 41.24 27.22 -5.05
CA LEU A 487 42.08 27.89 -4.08
C LEU A 487 42.75 26.94 -3.06
N TYR A 488 41.98 25.98 -2.56
CA TYR A 488 42.39 25.16 -1.41
C TYR A 488 42.56 23.66 -1.73
N GLY A 489 42.27 23.26 -2.96
CA GLY A 489 42.24 21.85 -3.39
C GLY A 489 40.90 21.21 -3.12
N SER A 490 40.60 20.10 -3.84
CA SER A 490 39.32 19.39 -3.68
C SER A 490 39.22 18.73 -2.31
N SER A 491 38.20 19.10 -1.55
CA SER A 491 37.86 18.51 -0.24
C SER A 491 37.06 17.21 -0.36
N SER A 492 36.53 16.89 -1.55
CA SER A 492 35.69 15.72 -1.74
C SER A 492 36.49 14.41 -1.61
N SER A 493 35.95 13.48 -0.83
CA SER A 493 36.54 12.14 -0.68
C SER A 493 36.33 11.32 -1.95
N ARG A 494 37.43 10.93 -2.62
CA ARG A 494 37.38 10.11 -3.85
C ARG A 494 37.39 8.63 -3.49
N GLN A 495 36.25 7.98 -3.61
CA GLN A 495 36.09 6.56 -3.31
C GLN A 495 36.90 5.72 -4.29
N LYS A 496 37.74 4.81 -3.73
CA LYS A 496 38.48 3.82 -4.48
C LYS A 496 37.75 2.50 -4.57
N SER A 497 37.34 1.96 -3.42
CA SER A 497 36.56 0.74 -3.37
C SER A 497 35.51 0.83 -2.25
N ARG A 498 34.43 0.12 -2.42
CA ARG A 498 33.39 -0.07 -1.41
C ARG A 498 32.87 -1.51 -1.50
N ILE A 499 32.79 -2.14 -0.34
CA ILE A 499 32.20 -3.48 -0.18
C ILE A 499 31.12 -3.34 0.87
N ASP A 500 29.91 -3.79 0.58
CA ASP A 500 28.78 -3.86 1.51
C ASP A 500 28.25 -5.30 1.54
N LEU A 501 28.03 -5.83 2.73
CA LEU A 501 27.45 -7.14 2.97
C LEU A 501 26.34 -7.01 4.01
N THR A 502 25.16 -7.50 3.68
CA THR A 502 24.06 -7.65 4.63
C THR A 502 23.53 -9.07 4.57
N VAL A 503 23.50 -9.74 5.71
CA VAL A 503 22.98 -11.09 5.88
C VAL A 503 21.92 -11.06 6.98
N ASN A 504 20.75 -11.60 6.70
CA ASN A 504 19.70 -11.81 7.68
C ASN A 504 19.40 -13.29 7.77
N GLN A 505 19.28 -13.80 8.98
CA GLN A 505 18.97 -15.18 9.30
C GLN A 505 17.81 -15.23 10.26
N THR A 506 16.70 -15.81 9.85
CA THR A 506 15.62 -16.14 10.76
C THR A 506 15.98 -17.42 11.51
N LEU A 507 15.94 -17.35 12.84
CA LEU A 507 16.16 -18.48 13.73
C LEU A 507 14.86 -18.75 14.49
N PHE A 508 14.31 -19.93 14.36
CA PHE A 508 13.04 -20.24 15.00
C PHE A 508 11.96 -19.16 14.71
N ARG A 509 10.74 -19.40 14.92
CA ARG A 509 9.63 -18.49 14.49
C ARG A 509 9.68 -17.06 15.04
N ARG A 510 10.52 -16.75 16.04
CA ARG A 510 10.53 -15.47 16.76
C ARG A 510 11.91 -14.86 16.97
N SER A 511 12.93 -15.39 16.33
CA SER A 511 14.30 -14.93 16.52
C SER A 511 14.94 -14.62 15.19
N SER A 512 15.77 -13.59 15.15
CA SER A 512 16.55 -13.25 13.96
C SER A 512 17.98 -12.82 14.33
N LEU A 513 18.90 -13.16 13.45
CA LEU A 513 20.26 -12.65 13.44
C LEU A 513 20.44 -11.78 12.22
N TYR A 514 21.20 -10.72 12.35
CA TYR A 514 21.68 -9.94 11.21
C TYR A 514 23.15 -9.62 11.32
N LEU A 515 23.79 -9.56 10.17
CA LEU A 515 25.17 -9.12 10.00
C LEU A 515 25.20 -8.07 8.91
N THR A 516 25.71 -6.89 9.23
CA THR A 516 26.04 -5.86 8.25
C THR A 516 27.51 -5.54 8.34
N ALA A 517 28.21 -5.56 7.21
CA ALA A 517 29.62 -5.21 7.13
C ALA A 517 29.86 -4.32 5.91
N GLY A 518 30.67 -3.30 6.07
CA GLY A 518 31.05 -2.40 4.99
C GLY A 518 32.47 -1.88 5.16
N GLU A 519 33.15 -1.74 4.04
CA GLU A 519 34.46 -1.09 3.96
C GLU A 519 34.51 -0.14 2.77
N THR A 520 34.97 1.08 3.01
CA THR A 520 35.21 2.08 1.96
C THR A 520 36.66 2.55 2.04
N THR A 521 37.37 2.50 0.92
CA THR A 521 38.71 3.04 0.76
C THR A 521 38.71 4.25 -0.19
N TYR A 522 39.75 5.05 -0.11
CA TYR A 522 39.80 6.33 -0.83
C TYR A 522 41.12 6.50 -1.56
N TRP A 523 41.12 7.26 -2.67
CA TRP A 523 42.32 7.63 -3.41
C TRP A 523 43.06 8.83 -2.80
N ASN A 524 42.34 9.82 -2.31
CA ASN A 524 42.86 11.12 -1.90
C ASN A 524 43.05 11.27 -0.38
N ARG A 525 42.76 10.22 0.40
CA ARG A 525 43.09 10.16 1.82
C ARG A 525 43.61 8.78 2.21
N PRO A 526 44.58 8.69 3.10
CA PRO A 526 45.05 7.41 3.58
C PRO A 526 44.02 6.75 4.48
N GLY A 527 44.00 5.42 4.48
CA GLY A 527 43.18 4.62 5.36
C GLY A 527 41.84 4.20 4.74
N SER A 528 40.99 3.60 5.59
CA SER A 528 39.68 3.08 5.22
C SER A 528 38.66 3.38 6.31
N SER A 529 37.39 3.46 5.92
CA SER A 529 36.25 3.46 6.83
C SER A 529 35.63 2.08 6.83
N ARG A 530 35.59 1.42 7.99
CA ARG A 530 35.03 0.08 8.19
C ARG A 530 33.89 0.15 9.21
N ARG A 531 32.82 -0.58 8.90
CA ARG A 531 31.71 -0.79 9.83
C ARG A 531 31.35 -2.27 9.81
N VAL A 532 31.24 -2.85 11.00
CA VAL A 532 30.71 -4.20 11.18
C VAL A 532 29.68 -4.13 12.28
N GLN A 533 28.51 -4.66 12.03
CA GLN A 533 27.42 -4.72 13.00
C GLN A 533 26.82 -6.13 12.97
N PHE A 534 26.74 -6.74 14.13
CA PHE A 534 26.08 -8.00 14.36
C PHE A 534 24.98 -7.80 15.38
N GLY A 535 23.80 -8.37 15.14
CA GLY A 535 22.70 -8.25 16.07
C GLY A 535 21.85 -9.50 16.10
N PHE A 536 21.25 -9.71 17.26
CA PHE A 536 20.29 -10.76 17.54
C PHE A 536 19.05 -10.16 18.17
N SER A 537 17.88 -10.53 17.68
CA SER A 537 16.59 -10.15 18.27
C SER A 537 15.72 -11.38 18.47
N SER A 538 14.95 -11.40 19.54
CA SER A 538 14.04 -12.50 19.86
C SER A 538 12.91 -12.06 20.76
N GLY A 539 11.85 -12.87 20.80
CA GLY A 539 10.72 -12.69 21.70
C GLY A 539 10.50 -13.91 22.60
N ILE A 540 10.39 -13.67 23.91
CA ILE A 540 10.02 -14.68 24.90
C ILE A 540 8.65 -14.31 25.48
N LYS A 541 7.63 -15.15 25.23
CA LYS A 541 6.25 -14.86 25.61
C LYS A 541 5.80 -13.51 25.03
N ARG A 542 5.68 -12.48 25.88
CA ARG A 542 5.29 -11.11 25.51
C ARG A 542 6.47 -10.13 25.46
N ALA A 543 7.62 -10.50 26.02
CA ALA A 543 8.79 -9.66 26.04
C ALA A 543 9.57 -9.79 24.74
N SER A 544 10.06 -8.69 24.20
CA SER A 544 11.04 -8.64 23.11
C SER A 544 12.38 -8.16 23.64
N TYR A 545 13.46 -8.73 23.13
CA TYR A 545 14.81 -8.29 23.45
C TYR A 545 15.71 -8.30 22.22
N SER A 546 16.68 -7.39 22.21
CA SER A 546 17.70 -7.36 21.17
C SER A 546 19.08 -7.11 21.76
N LEU A 547 20.07 -7.71 21.17
CA LEU A 547 21.49 -7.55 21.47
C LEU A 547 22.20 -7.18 20.19
N ALA A 548 23.05 -6.18 20.21
CA ALA A 548 23.85 -5.83 19.06
C ALA A 548 25.26 -5.41 19.47
N VAL A 549 26.21 -5.69 18.62
CA VAL A 549 27.56 -5.17 18.68
C VAL A 549 27.86 -4.48 17.36
N SER A 550 28.34 -3.25 17.42
CA SER A 550 28.81 -2.52 16.24
C SER A 550 30.25 -2.05 16.48
N ARG A 551 31.06 -2.21 15.44
CA ARG A 551 32.41 -1.67 15.41
C ARG A 551 32.53 -0.75 14.21
N THR A 552 32.87 0.50 14.48
CA THR A 552 33.24 1.47 13.46
C THR A 552 34.73 1.77 13.60
N GLN A 553 35.44 1.79 12.51
CA GLN A 553 36.86 2.07 12.46
C GLN A 553 37.17 2.96 11.28
N GLU A 554 37.71 4.11 11.54
CA GLU A 554 38.34 4.97 10.54
C GLU A 554 39.87 4.89 10.74
N THR A 555 40.58 4.48 9.70
CA THR A 555 42.02 4.45 9.68
C THR A 555 42.54 5.63 8.88
N GLY A 556 43.65 6.24 9.28
CA GLY A 556 44.28 7.46 8.67
C GLY A 556 44.76 8.41 9.73
N SER A 557 45.10 9.65 9.34
CA SER A 557 45.76 10.65 10.20
C SER A 557 44.95 11.08 11.45
N PHE A 558 43.61 10.84 11.44
CA PHE A 558 42.71 11.09 12.58
C PHE A 558 41.91 9.83 12.90
N GLY A 559 42.52 8.66 12.76
CA GLY A 559 41.83 7.40 12.89
C GLY A 559 41.16 7.23 14.26
N ARG A 560 39.87 6.97 14.26
CA ARG A 560 39.08 6.64 15.45
C ARG A 560 38.48 5.27 15.26
N SER A 561 38.52 4.48 16.32
CA SER A 561 37.73 3.23 16.36
C SER A 561 36.86 3.23 17.59
N ASP A 562 35.63 2.79 17.44
CA ASP A 562 34.74 2.57 18.56
C ASP A 562 34.05 1.23 18.42
N THR A 563 33.92 0.53 19.52
CA THR A 563 33.13 -0.69 19.64
C THR A 563 32.00 -0.44 20.62
N GLN A 564 30.79 -0.60 20.14
CA GLN A 564 29.56 -0.33 20.89
C GLN A 564 28.77 -1.62 21.06
N PHE A 565 28.39 -1.90 22.31
CA PHE A 565 27.46 -2.95 22.68
C PHE A 565 26.12 -2.34 23.03
N THR A 566 25.05 -2.88 22.49
CA THR A 566 23.68 -2.43 22.76
C THR A 566 22.84 -3.61 23.22
N ALA A 567 22.10 -3.44 24.29
CA ALA A 567 21.10 -4.39 24.77
C ALA A 567 19.79 -3.66 24.99
N SER A 568 18.69 -4.18 24.46
CA SER A 568 17.37 -3.64 24.71
C SER A 568 16.39 -4.73 25.11
N VAL A 569 15.44 -4.36 25.97
CA VAL A 569 14.31 -5.18 26.34
C VAL A 569 13.05 -4.33 26.38
N SER A 570 11.94 -4.87 25.90
CA SER A 570 10.62 -4.24 25.98
C SER A 570 9.58 -5.25 26.42
N ILE A 571 8.75 -4.85 27.38
CA ILE A 571 7.75 -5.70 28.02
C ILE A 571 6.41 -4.96 28.03
N PRO A 572 5.38 -5.45 27.30
CA PRO A 572 4.05 -4.88 27.39
C PRO A 572 3.42 -5.25 28.74
N LEU A 573 2.82 -4.29 29.42
CA LEU A 573 2.20 -4.44 30.75
C LEU A 573 0.80 -5.05 30.71
N GLY A 574 0.29 -5.38 29.55
CA GLY A 574 -1.04 -5.97 29.36
C GLY A 574 -1.13 -6.95 28.19
N GLY A 575 -2.35 -7.43 27.90
CA GLY A 575 -2.61 -8.41 26.84
C GLY A 575 -3.06 -7.83 25.52
N SER A 576 -3.41 -6.55 25.46
CA SER A 576 -3.86 -5.88 24.24
C SER A 576 -2.70 -5.20 23.53
N ALA A 577 -2.86 -4.97 22.23
CA ALA A 577 -1.92 -4.17 21.44
C ALA A 577 -1.77 -2.71 21.94
N ARG A 578 -2.70 -2.24 22.77
CA ARG A 578 -2.75 -0.91 23.37
C ARG A 578 -2.07 -0.82 24.74
N SER A 579 -1.60 -1.98 25.27
CA SER A 579 -0.99 -2.01 26.60
C SER A 579 0.27 -1.13 26.63
N SER A 580 0.40 -0.37 27.69
CA SER A 580 1.64 0.34 27.99
C SER A 580 2.81 -0.63 28.02
N GLN A 581 3.97 -0.19 27.56
CA GLN A 581 5.18 -1.00 27.56
C GLN A 581 6.28 -0.34 28.37
N VAL A 582 6.96 -1.16 29.16
CA VAL A 582 8.19 -0.77 29.83
C VAL A 582 9.37 -1.24 28.99
N TYR A 583 10.36 -0.39 28.85
CA TYR A 583 11.57 -0.72 28.11
C TYR A 583 12.82 -0.31 28.85
N ALA A 584 13.93 -1.01 28.56
CA ALA A 584 15.26 -0.64 29.00
C ALA A 584 16.23 -0.82 27.84
N ASN A 585 17.07 0.18 27.61
CA ASN A 585 18.12 0.17 26.60
C ASN A 585 19.45 0.50 27.25
N ALA A 586 20.42 -0.39 27.14
CA ALA A 586 21.77 -0.17 27.61
C ALA A 586 22.72 -0.06 26.42
N VAL A 587 23.57 0.94 26.44
CA VAL A 587 24.62 1.13 25.44
C VAL A 587 25.95 1.23 26.19
N SER A 588 26.95 0.47 25.77
CA SER A 588 28.31 0.56 26.26
C SER A 588 29.24 0.80 25.08
N SER A 589 29.96 1.89 25.10
CA SER A 589 30.94 2.27 24.09
C SER A 589 32.36 2.23 24.65
N GLN A 590 33.30 1.76 23.84
CA GLN A 590 34.70 1.67 24.25
C GLN A 590 35.37 3.04 24.32
N HIS A 591 35.03 3.96 23.40
CA HIS A 591 35.62 5.30 23.30
C HIS A 591 34.58 6.41 23.31
N GLY A 592 33.33 6.08 23.55
CA GLY A 592 32.22 7.00 23.71
C GLY A 592 31.53 6.83 25.03
N ASP A 593 30.43 7.54 25.21
CA ASP A 593 29.66 7.48 26.47
C ASP A 593 28.89 6.15 26.56
N SER A 594 28.76 5.67 27.80
CA SER A 594 27.94 4.50 28.13
C SER A 594 26.69 4.94 28.86
N SER A 595 25.55 4.45 28.43
CA SER A 595 24.26 4.89 28.98
C SER A 595 23.27 3.75 29.22
N LEU A 596 22.39 3.96 30.18
CA LEU A 596 21.21 3.14 30.45
C LEU A 596 19.97 4.03 30.41
N ASN A 597 19.07 3.72 29.49
CA ASN A 597 17.79 4.39 29.37
C ASN A 597 16.67 3.41 29.75
N THR A 598 15.80 3.80 30.67
CA THR A 598 14.62 3.03 31.06
C THR A 598 13.39 3.91 30.99
N GLY A 599 12.28 3.34 30.54
CA GLY A 599 11.08 4.13 30.39
C GLY A 599 9.79 3.33 30.24
N ILE A 600 8.72 4.06 30.25
CA ILE A 600 7.37 3.57 29.98
C ILE A 600 6.74 4.43 28.88
N SER A 601 6.01 3.80 27.97
CA SER A 601 5.23 4.50 26.96
C SER A 601 3.91 3.77 26.71
N GLY A 602 2.90 4.50 26.26
CA GLY A 602 1.58 3.93 26.02
C GLY A 602 0.59 4.97 25.53
N TYR A 603 -0.68 4.58 25.50
CA TYR A 603 -1.80 5.44 25.15
C TYR A 603 -2.70 5.64 26.37
N LEU A 604 -3.29 6.84 26.49
CA LEU A 604 -4.19 7.20 27.57
C LEU A 604 -5.67 7.04 27.20
N ASP A 605 -5.97 6.89 25.91
CA ASP A 605 -7.32 6.78 25.39
C ASP A 605 -7.52 5.52 24.53
N GLU A 606 -8.79 5.11 24.36
CA GLU A 606 -9.15 3.94 23.56
C GLU A 606 -8.92 4.16 22.05
N ALA A 607 -8.98 5.40 21.58
CA ALA A 607 -8.76 5.76 20.18
C ALA A 607 -7.27 5.80 19.79
N ASN A 608 -6.34 5.59 20.75
CA ASN A 608 -4.89 5.74 20.55
C ASN A 608 -4.49 7.13 20.03
N ALA A 609 -5.28 8.15 20.34
CA ALA A 609 -5.03 9.50 19.91
C ALA A 609 -4.12 10.26 20.87
N PHE A 610 -4.13 9.92 22.15
CA PHE A 610 -3.33 10.57 23.17
C PHE A 610 -2.27 9.61 23.73
N ASN A 611 -0.99 9.83 23.35
CA ASN A 611 0.12 9.01 23.79
C ASN A 611 1.00 9.72 24.81
N TYR A 612 1.69 8.93 25.62
CA TYR A 612 2.64 9.43 26.61
C TYR A 612 3.92 8.60 26.61
N SER A 613 5.00 9.23 27.04
CA SER A 613 6.25 8.57 27.38
C SER A 613 6.89 9.21 28.61
N ALA A 614 7.53 8.41 29.45
CA ALA A 614 8.35 8.87 30.55
C ALA A 614 9.60 8.00 30.61
N GLN A 615 10.77 8.63 30.70
CA GLN A 615 12.03 7.90 30.72
C GLN A 615 13.04 8.55 31.64
N ALA A 616 13.90 7.70 32.21
CA ALA A 616 15.09 8.08 32.96
C ALA A 616 16.31 7.54 32.23
N ASN A 617 17.31 8.37 32.09
CA ASN A 617 18.58 8.04 31.46
C ASN A 617 19.73 8.28 32.45
N TYR A 618 20.59 7.30 32.53
CA TYR A 618 21.90 7.41 33.17
C TYR A 618 22.97 7.36 32.09
N SER A 619 23.84 8.33 32.06
CA SER A 619 25.00 8.42 31.17
C SER A 619 26.26 8.59 32.04
N LYS A 620 27.29 7.82 31.72
CA LYS A 620 28.56 7.83 32.50
C LYS A 620 29.18 9.22 32.51
N ASP A 621 29.19 9.90 31.36
CA ASP A 621 29.82 11.20 31.19
C ASP A 621 28.82 12.35 31.36
N GLY A 622 27.57 12.18 30.91
CA GLY A 622 26.49 13.17 30.94
C GLY A 622 25.67 13.19 32.24
N GLY A 623 25.81 12.19 33.11
CA GLY A 623 25.05 12.09 34.37
C GLY A 623 23.60 11.64 34.17
N ASN A 624 22.77 11.91 35.19
CA ASN A 624 21.35 11.49 35.15
C ASN A 624 20.50 12.55 34.44
N SER A 625 19.55 12.07 33.66
CA SER A 625 18.52 12.91 33.06
C SER A 625 17.17 12.17 33.02
N GLY A 626 16.09 12.93 32.99
CA GLY A 626 14.75 12.43 32.83
C GLY A 626 14.00 13.17 31.75
N SER A 627 13.06 12.54 31.11
CA SER A 627 12.17 13.21 30.15
C SER A 627 10.77 12.66 30.20
N VAL A 628 9.81 13.54 29.86
CA VAL A 628 8.40 13.24 29.74
C VAL A 628 7.95 13.78 28.38
N GLY A 629 7.22 12.97 27.65
CA GLY A 629 6.64 13.29 26.35
C GLY A 629 5.15 13.04 26.33
N LEU A 630 4.42 13.94 25.67
CA LEU A 630 3.01 13.83 25.39
C LEU A 630 2.79 14.03 23.89
N GLY A 631 1.93 13.23 23.29
CA GLY A 631 1.53 13.37 21.91
C GLY A 631 0.00 13.29 21.78
N TRP A 632 -0.56 14.12 20.92
CA TRP A 632 -1.99 14.13 20.67
C TRP A 632 -2.28 14.19 19.16
N ASP A 633 -2.85 13.11 18.65
CA ASP A 633 -3.29 12.97 17.27
C ASP A 633 -4.77 13.38 17.17
N THR A 634 -5.01 14.63 16.79
CA THR A 634 -6.36 15.15 16.57
C THR A 634 -6.79 14.91 15.11
N SER A 635 -8.05 15.14 14.79
CA SER A 635 -8.54 15.09 13.40
C SER A 635 -7.94 16.18 12.51
N LYS A 636 -7.38 17.26 13.09
CA LYS A 636 -6.91 18.45 12.39
C LYS A 636 -5.39 18.62 12.41
N ALA A 637 -4.70 17.99 13.35
CA ALA A 637 -3.25 18.10 13.52
C ALA A 637 -2.72 17.02 14.45
N LYS A 638 -1.40 16.79 14.39
CA LYS A 638 -0.65 16.05 15.40
C LYS A 638 0.18 17.02 16.22
N LEU A 639 0.03 16.96 17.52
CA LEU A 639 0.70 17.81 18.47
C LEU A 639 1.66 16.99 19.34
N SER A 640 2.80 17.55 19.71
CA SER A 640 3.73 16.92 20.64
C SER A 640 4.36 17.95 21.58
N ALA A 641 4.60 17.53 22.80
CA ALA A 641 5.31 18.32 23.81
C ALA A 641 6.25 17.38 24.57
N ASN A 642 7.53 17.69 24.60
CA ASN A 642 8.52 16.94 25.32
C ASN A 642 9.32 17.89 26.25
N TYR A 643 9.53 17.46 27.48
CA TYR A 643 10.37 18.10 28.45
C TYR A 643 11.46 17.13 28.89
N SER A 644 12.69 17.57 28.90
CA SER A 644 13.84 16.80 29.36
C SER A 644 14.67 17.66 30.30
N GLN A 645 15.16 17.07 31.38
CA GLN A 645 16.01 17.71 32.34
C GLN A 645 17.17 16.78 32.73
N GLY A 646 18.37 17.27 32.58
CA GLY A 646 19.61 16.71 33.10
C GLY A 646 20.21 17.59 34.21
N ARG A 647 21.46 17.31 34.55
CA ARG A 647 22.20 18.02 35.61
C ARG A 647 22.34 19.52 35.31
N ASP A 648 22.82 19.84 34.12
CA ASP A 648 23.15 21.23 33.72
C ASP A 648 22.40 21.64 32.45
N ASN A 649 21.45 20.83 32.00
CA ASN A 649 20.67 21.09 30.82
C ASN A 649 19.19 20.87 31.05
N LYS A 650 18.38 21.66 30.37
CA LYS A 650 16.94 21.53 30.26
C LYS A 650 16.57 21.74 28.80
N GLN A 651 15.61 20.96 28.31
CA GLN A 651 15.12 21.10 26.97
C GLN A 651 13.60 21.01 26.94
N ILE A 652 12.97 21.91 26.22
CA ILE A 652 11.56 21.90 25.90
C ILE A 652 11.47 21.77 24.38
N ASN A 653 10.74 20.77 23.87
CA ASN A 653 10.41 20.61 22.47
C ASN A 653 8.90 20.66 22.31
N LEU A 654 8.42 21.52 21.43
CA LEU A 654 7.02 21.59 21.01
C LEU A 654 6.95 21.31 19.52
N GLY A 655 6.06 20.43 19.14
CA GLY A 655 5.84 20.05 17.74
C GLY A 655 4.37 20.17 17.36
N ALA A 656 4.12 20.67 16.16
CA ALA A 656 2.81 20.64 15.54
C ALA A 656 2.97 20.27 14.05
N SER A 657 2.19 19.32 13.57
CA SER A 657 2.17 18.96 12.15
C SER A 657 0.75 18.70 11.68
N GLY A 658 0.48 19.02 10.43
CA GLY A 658 -0.86 18.85 9.87
C GLY A 658 -0.92 19.35 8.44
N SER A 659 -2.13 19.39 7.92
CA SER A 659 -2.43 19.90 6.58
C SER A 659 -3.55 20.92 6.61
N VAL A 660 -3.50 21.85 5.67
CA VAL A 660 -4.58 22.78 5.35
C VAL A 660 -4.90 22.54 3.89
N VAL A 661 -6.14 22.19 3.58
CA VAL A 661 -6.60 21.88 2.22
C VAL A 661 -7.72 22.85 1.86
N VAL A 662 -7.49 23.65 0.81
CA VAL A 662 -8.48 24.54 0.20
C VAL A 662 -9.07 23.83 -1.02
N HIS A 663 -10.36 23.64 -1.06
CA HIS A 663 -11.08 22.89 -2.08
C HIS A 663 -12.43 23.57 -2.40
N PRO A 664 -13.18 23.15 -3.42
CA PRO A 664 -14.43 23.81 -3.79
C PRO A 664 -15.47 23.93 -2.66
N GLY A 665 -15.46 23.02 -1.68
CA GLY A 665 -16.32 23.07 -0.49
C GLY A 665 -15.78 23.94 0.66
N GLY A 666 -14.61 24.58 0.51
CA GLY A 666 -14.01 25.49 1.52
C GLY A 666 -12.61 25.09 1.98
N VAL A 667 -12.33 25.26 3.27
CA VAL A 667 -11.03 24.96 3.87
C VAL A 667 -11.18 23.86 4.93
N THR A 668 -10.43 22.78 4.80
CA THR A 668 -10.42 21.67 5.76
C THR A 668 -9.02 21.49 6.33
N PHE A 669 -8.94 21.39 7.66
CA PHE A 669 -7.72 21.06 8.37
C PHE A 669 -7.64 19.54 8.56
N GLY A 670 -6.43 18.97 8.41
CA GLY A 670 -6.22 17.54 8.55
C GLY A 670 -4.87 17.20 9.20
N GLN A 671 -4.68 15.93 9.47
CA GLN A 671 -3.38 15.38 9.81
C GLN A 671 -2.39 15.55 8.63
N PRO A 672 -1.08 15.35 8.84
CA PRO A 672 -0.12 15.38 7.74
C PRO A 672 -0.52 14.45 6.62
N VAL A 673 -0.50 14.96 5.39
CA VAL A 673 -0.90 14.19 4.19
C VAL A 673 0.32 13.71 3.41
N GLY A 674 0.15 12.59 2.71
CA GLY A 674 1.09 12.07 1.73
C GLY A 674 1.07 12.89 0.43
N GLU A 675 1.72 12.35 -0.60
CA GLU A 675 1.71 12.94 -1.95
C GLU A 675 0.32 12.86 -2.59
N THR A 676 -0.36 11.72 -2.41
CA THR A 676 -1.71 11.41 -2.90
C THR A 676 -2.60 11.18 -1.70
N PHE A 677 -3.72 11.87 -1.62
CA PHE A 677 -4.61 11.82 -0.47
C PHE A 677 -6.07 12.07 -0.87
N GLY A 678 -7.00 11.80 0.07
CA GLY A 678 -8.43 11.93 -0.16
C GLY A 678 -9.06 13.10 0.59
N LEU A 679 -10.16 13.58 0.06
CA LEU A 679 -11.10 14.46 0.71
C LEU A 679 -12.44 13.73 0.82
N VAL A 680 -12.89 13.46 2.01
CA VAL A 680 -14.18 12.82 2.29
C VAL A 680 -15.18 13.89 2.61
N GLU A 681 -16.37 13.80 1.99
CA GLU A 681 -17.49 14.69 2.23
C GLU A 681 -18.70 13.86 2.66
N VAL A 682 -19.20 14.12 3.87
CA VAL A 682 -20.49 13.64 4.39
C VAL A 682 -21.31 14.89 4.70
N PRO A 683 -22.14 15.37 3.76
CA PRO A 683 -22.75 16.69 3.84
C PRO A 683 -23.45 16.96 5.18
N GLU A 684 -23.10 18.07 5.82
CA GLU A 684 -23.69 18.58 7.06
C GLU A 684 -23.53 17.65 8.28
N VAL A 685 -22.78 16.53 8.16
CA VAL A 685 -22.58 15.58 9.26
C VAL A 685 -21.13 15.65 9.76
N GLY A 686 -20.96 16.26 10.93
CA GLY A 686 -19.66 16.31 11.63
C GLY A 686 -19.45 15.11 12.54
N GLY A 687 -18.15 14.77 12.77
CA GLY A 687 -17.76 13.72 13.72
C GLY A 687 -17.72 12.31 13.16
N VAL A 688 -18.07 12.10 11.89
CA VAL A 688 -18.00 10.78 11.24
C VAL A 688 -16.56 10.34 11.09
N GLY A 689 -16.22 9.15 11.59
CA GLY A 689 -14.90 8.53 11.51
C GLY A 689 -14.63 7.86 10.18
N LEU A 690 -13.35 7.57 9.93
CA LEU A 690 -12.89 6.79 8.79
C LEU A 690 -12.23 5.51 9.28
N ASP A 691 -12.57 4.38 8.68
CA ASP A 691 -11.94 3.08 8.98
C ASP A 691 -10.43 3.13 8.73
N GLY A 692 -9.68 2.54 9.66
CA GLY A 692 -8.21 2.55 9.61
C GLY A 692 -7.54 3.85 10.09
N TYR A 693 -8.33 4.89 10.40
CA TYR A 693 -7.84 6.19 10.86
C TYR A 693 -8.58 6.65 12.11
N SER A 694 -8.22 6.09 13.25
CA SER A 694 -8.97 6.23 14.53
C SER A 694 -9.23 7.66 14.98
N SER A 695 -8.34 8.61 14.63
CA SER A 695 -8.44 10.03 15.02
C SER A 695 -8.94 10.96 13.90
N VAL A 696 -9.16 10.45 12.68
CA VAL A 696 -9.68 11.27 11.58
C VAL A 696 -11.21 11.29 11.62
N ARG A 697 -11.79 12.49 11.63
CA ARG A 697 -13.24 12.69 11.66
C ARG A 697 -13.64 13.88 10.80
N THR A 698 -14.87 13.85 10.29
CA THR A 698 -15.44 14.98 9.55
C THR A 698 -15.57 16.21 10.45
N ASP A 699 -15.31 17.37 9.87
CA ASP A 699 -15.54 18.67 10.53
C ASP A 699 -17.04 19.03 10.61
N GLY A 700 -17.40 20.19 11.18
CA GLY A 700 -18.78 20.63 11.31
C GLY A 700 -19.51 20.89 9.99
N ARG A 701 -18.81 20.86 8.85
CA ARG A 701 -19.37 20.96 7.49
C ARG A 701 -19.42 19.61 6.77
N GLY A 702 -18.94 18.54 7.44
CA GLY A 702 -18.91 17.19 6.90
C GLY A 702 -17.66 16.84 6.12
N TYR A 703 -16.57 17.62 6.19
CA TYR A 703 -15.34 17.32 5.47
C TYR A 703 -14.27 16.69 6.35
N ALA A 704 -13.59 15.68 5.83
CA ALA A 704 -12.39 15.09 6.45
C ALA A 704 -11.30 14.89 5.42
N VAL A 705 -10.03 15.02 5.85
CA VAL A 705 -8.88 14.70 5.02
C VAL A 705 -8.45 13.26 5.31
N LEU A 706 -8.49 12.39 4.30
CA LEU A 706 -7.94 11.04 4.33
C LEU A 706 -6.45 11.12 4.01
N PRO A 707 -5.53 10.86 4.96
CA PRO A 707 -4.13 11.26 4.84
C PRO A 707 -3.34 10.64 3.69
N TYR A 708 -3.74 9.46 3.24
CA TYR A 708 -2.99 8.72 2.22
C TYR A 708 -3.91 7.87 1.35
N MET A 709 -3.64 7.89 0.04
CA MET A 709 -4.17 6.96 -0.94
C MET A 709 -3.05 6.42 -1.81
N GLN A 710 -3.14 5.15 -2.19
CA GLN A 710 -2.17 4.51 -3.08
C GLN A 710 -2.45 4.92 -4.53
N PRO A 711 -1.52 5.58 -5.24
CA PRO A 711 -1.73 5.97 -6.62
C PRO A 711 -1.87 4.76 -7.56
N TYR A 712 -2.74 4.89 -8.57
CA TYR A 712 -3.03 3.90 -9.61
C TYR A 712 -3.50 2.54 -9.08
N ARG A 713 -4.06 2.50 -7.86
CA ARG A 713 -4.63 1.30 -7.23
C ARG A 713 -6.03 1.59 -6.71
N TYR A 714 -6.81 0.54 -6.51
CA TYR A 714 -8.08 0.64 -5.83
C TYR A 714 -7.87 1.01 -4.37
N ASN A 715 -8.48 2.09 -3.95
CA ASN A 715 -8.53 2.53 -2.56
C ASN A 715 -10.00 2.51 -2.11
N TRP A 716 -10.26 1.80 -1.03
CA TRP A 716 -11.58 1.78 -0.42
C TRP A 716 -11.63 2.84 0.67
N VAL A 717 -12.58 3.76 0.54
CA VAL A 717 -12.87 4.80 1.52
C VAL A 717 -14.09 4.35 2.30
N ASN A 718 -13.87 3.88 3.53
CA ASN A 718 -14.91 3.37 4.39
C ASN A 718 -15.18 4.34 5.52
N LEU A 719 -16.45 4.64 5.76
CA LEU A 719 -16.89 5.39 6.93
C LEU A 719 -17.04 4.45 8.12
N ASP A 720 -16.58 4.88 9.29
CA ASP A 720 -16.84 4.16 10.54
C ASP A 720 -18.28 4.46 10.99
N THR A 721 -19.18 3.58 10.62
CA THR A 721 -20.62 3.72 10.91
C THR A 721 -20.93 3.72 12.41
N ASN A 722 -20.05 3.20 13.27
CA ASN A 722 -20.23 3.28 14.72
C ASN A 722 -20.09 4.70 15.27
N THR A 723 -19.55 5.62 14.47
CA THR A 723 -19.39 7.03 14.85
C THR A 723 -20.55 7.91 14.40
N LEU A 724 -21.53 7.33 13.66
CA LEU A 724 -22.72 8.02 13.24
C LEU A 724 -23.67 8.25 14.42
N GLY A 725 -24.27 9.42 14.47
CA GLY A 725 -25.35 9.72 15.41
C GLY A 725 -26.62 8.91 15.07
N SER A 726 -27.50 8.73 16.06
CA SER A 726 -28.82 8.10 15.85
C SER A 726 -29.69 8.82 14.83
N ASP A 727 -29.36 10.06 14.54
CA ASP A 727 -30.11 11.00 13.71
C ASP A 727 -29.57 11.10 12.28
N THR A 728 -28.66 10.20 11.90
CA THR A 728 -28.04 10.19 10.58
C THR A 728 -28.16 8.80 9.96
N GLU A 729 -28.54 8.76 8.70
CA GLU A 729 -28.56 7.57 7.86
C GLU A 729 -27.66 7.79 6.65
N ILE A 730 -26.88 6.78 6.31
CA ILE A 730 -25.97 6.79 5.16
C ILE A 730 -26.39 5.68 4.22
N SER A 731 -26.67 6.03 2.98
CA SER A 731 -27.09 5.07 1.96
C SER A 731 -25.95 4.14 1.55
N ASP A 732 -24.72 4.65 1.53
CA ASP A 732 -23.52 3.91 1.14
C ASP A 732 -22.34 4.32 2.03
N SER A 733 -21.81 3.37 2.82
CA SER A 733 -20.70 3.63 3.74
C SER A 733 -19.32 3.39 3.13
N THR A 734 -19.26 2.89 1.89
CA THR A 734 -18.02 2.51 1.22
C THR A 734 -17.98 3.06 -0.20
N GLN A 735 -16.91 3.75 -0.57
CA GLN A 735 -16.67 4.20 -1.93
C GLN A 735 -15.28 3.84 -2.39
N MET A 736 -15.14 3.58 -3.69
CA MET A 736 -13.88 3.24 -4.32
C MET A 736 -13.27 4.47 -5.00
N ALA A 737 -11.95 4.61 -4.91
CA ALA A 737 -11.17 5.62 -5.60
C ALA A 737 -9.92 5.02 -6.24
N VAL A 738 -9.55 5.54 -7.40
CA VAL A 738 -8.30 5.19 -8.10
C VAL A 738 -7.55 6.48 -8.42
N PRO A 739 -6.85 7.07 -7.46
CA PRO A 739 -6.14 8.33 -7.70
C PRO A 739 -4.96 8.17 -8.63
N THR A 740 -4.68 9.17 -9.46
CA THR A 740 -3.36 9.34 -10.06
C THR A 740 -2.36 9.87 -9.03
N ARG A 741 -1.05 9.73 -9.27
CA ARG A 741 -0.01 10.20 -8.34
C ARG A 741 -0.16 11.70 -8.08
N GLY A 742 -0.16 12.10 -6.82
CA GLY A 742 -0.30 13.49 -6.41
C GLY A 742 -1.72 14.06 -6.53
N ALA A 743 -2.73 13.26 -6.85
CA ALA A 743 -4.13 13.70 -6.89
C ALA A 743 -4.71 13.92 -5.48
N VAL A 744 -5.67 14.84 -5.41
CA VAL A 744 -6.57 15.03 -4.26
C VAL A 744 -7.95 14.56 -4.67
N VAL A 745 -8.31 13.33 -4.31
CA VAL A 745 -9.56 12.72 -4.75
C VAL A 745 -10.67 12.98 -3.75
N ALA A 746 -11.77 13.61 -4.20
CA ALA A 746 -12.94 13.85 -3.37
C ALA A 746 -13.92 12.68 -3.50
N LYS A 747 -14.43 12.19 -2.36
CA LYS A 747 -15.51 11.20 -2.28
C LYS A 747 -16.63 11.75 -1.42
N ARG A 748 -17.80 11.88 -2.04
CA ARG A 748 -19.00 12.39 -1.40
C ARG A 748 -19.95 11.25 -1.09
N PHE A 749 -20.30 11.11 0.17
CA PHE A 749 -21.26 10.12 0.66
C PHE A 749 -22.65 10.74 0.77
N SER A 750 -23.68 9.97 0.41
CA SER A 750 -25.05 10.39 0.60
C SER A 750 -25.45 10.18 2.05
N ALA A 751 -25.68 11.28 2.76
CA ALA A 751 -26.12 11.26 4.15
C ALA A 751 -27.45 11.99 4.26
N GLU A 752 -28.36 11.41 5.01
CA GLU A 752 -29.64 12.02 5.38
C GLU A 752 -29.63 12.23 6.89
N SER A 753 -29.92 13.46 7.31
CA SER A 753 -30.02 13.81 8.71
C SER A 753 -31.47 14.10 9.05
N GLY A 754 -31.94 13.52 10.14
CA GLY A 754 -33.34 13.73 10.58
C GLY A 754 -33.56 13.11 11.95
N ARG A 755 -34.72 13.28 12.51
CA ARG A 755 -35.11 12.63 13.75
C ARG A 755 -35.77 11.29 13.44
N ARG A 756 -35.32 10.19 14.04
CA ARG A 756 -36.04 8.92 13.92
C ARG A 756 -37.40 9.01 14.60
N VAL A 757 -38.45 8.90 13.80
CA VAL A 757 -39.84 8.96 14.25
C VAL A 757 -40.53 7.65 13.90
N GLN A 758 -41.21 7.09 14.88
CA GLN A 758 -42.07 5.93 14.67
C GLN A 758 -43.52 6.38 14.61
N PHE A 759 -44.16 6.20 13.45
CA PHE A 759 -45.56 6.42 13.26
C PHE A 759 -46.32 5.12 13.50
N VAL A 760 -47.47 5.21 14.18
CA VAL A 760 -48.46 4.14 14.22
C VAL A 760 -49.54 4.48 13.22
N LEU A 761 -49.67 3.65 12.19
CA LEU A 761 -50.53 3.91 11.05
C LEU A 761 -51.85 3.18 11.17
N SER A 762 -52.95 3.83 10.72
CA SER A 762 -54.23 3.22 10.61
C SER A 762 -54.94 3.73 9.34
N MET A 763 -55.74 2.88 8.72
CA MET A 763 -56.63 3.31 7.62
C MET A 763 -57.77 4.19 8.15
N GLU A 764 -58.30 5.07 7.35
CA GLU A 764 -59.51 5.85 7.68
C GLU A 764 -60.71 4.92 8.03
N SER A 765 -60.74 3.72 7.45
CA SER A 765 -61.73 2.67 7.74
C SER A 765 -61.53 1.93 9.07
N GLY A 766 -60.47 2.31 9.85
CA GLY A 766 -60.10 1.65 11.11
C GLY A 766 -59.29 0.38 10.95
N GLY A 767 -58.86 0.00 9.73
CA GLY A 767 -58.01 -1.15 9.45
C GLY A 767 -56.54 -0.88 9.69
N LYS A 768 -55.77 -1.97 9.83
CA LYS A 768 -54.30 -1.92 9.91
C LYS A 768 -53.68 -1.80 8.52
N ILE A 769 -52.59 -1.04 8.38
CA ILE A 769 -51.80 -1.02 7.16
C ILE A 769 -51.04 -2.34 7.04
N PRO A 770 -51.02 -2.99 5.88
CA PRO A 770 -50.33 -4.26 5.67
C PRO A 770 -48.84 -4.23 5.98
N PHE A 771 -48.35 -5.36 6.52
CA PHE A 771 -46.89 -5.60 6.64
C PHE A 771 -46.23 -5.52 5.28
N GLY A 772 -45.04 -4.87 5.21
CA GLY A 772 -44.30 -4.75 3.97
C GLY A 772 -44.76 -3.59 3.07
N ALA A 773 -45.84 -2.83 3.44
CA ALA A 773 -46.17 -1.62 2.73
C ALA A 773 -45.01 -0.64 2.75
N GLN A 774 -44.65 -0.14 1.60
CA GLN A 774 -43.52 0.79 1.45
C GLN A 774 -43.96 2.23 1.60
N ALA A 775 -43.15 2.98 2.32
CA ALA A 775 -43.35 4.41 2.51
C ALA A 775 -42.40 5.19 1.58
N TYR A 776 -42.92 6.16 0.89
CA TYR A 776 -42.24 6.96 -0.11
C TYR A 776 -42.26 8.44 0.29
N ASP A 777 -41.14 9.14 0.00
CA ASP A 777 -41.10 10.60 0.08
C ASP A 777 -41.73 11.24 -1.16
N LYS A 778 -41.63 12.57 -1.27
CA LYS A 778 -42.15 13.33 -2.41
C LYS A 778 -41.41 13.06 -3.71
N GLU A 779 -40.18 12.64 -3.60
CA GLU A 779 -39.29 12.28 -4.72
C GLU A 779 -39.42 10.79 -5.12
N GLU A 780 -40.44 10.08 -4.59
CA GLU A 780 -40.69 8.65 -4.84
C GLU A 780 -39.56 7.69 -4.36
N ARG A 781 -38.72 8.13 -3.39
CA ARG A 781 -37.72 7.27 -2.78
C ARG A 781 -38.33 6.49 -1.61
N VAL A 782 -37.96 5.23 -1.43
CA VAL A 782 -38.41 4.44 -0.28
C VAL A 782 -37.73 4.94 0.98
N VAL A 783 -38.50 5.46 1.93
CA VAL A 783 -38.02 6.01 3.20
C VAL A 783 -38.33 5.09 4.40
N GLY A 784 -39.02 3.99 4.18
CA GLY A 784 -39.31 3.02 5.23
C GLY A 784 -40.29 1.95 4.80
N MET A 785 -40.48 0.96 5.67
CA MET A 785 -41.41 -0.14 5.47
C MET A 785 -42.25 -0.33 6.74
N VAL A 786 -43.52 -0.63 6.55
CA VAL A 786 -44.47 -0.85 7.65
C VAL A 786 -44.28 -2.22 8.26
N ASP A 787 -44.17 -2.29 9.59
CA ASP A 787 -44.00 -3.54 10.32
C ASP A 787 -45.35 -4.29 10.52
N ASN A 788 -45.30 -5.46 11.13
CA ASN A 788 -46.49 -6.31 11.42
C ASN A 788 -47.48 -5.68 12.43
N LEU A 789 -47.09 -4.61 13.13
CA LEU A 789 -47.97 -3.87 14.05
C LEU A 789 -48.47 -2.55 13.46
N SER A 790 -48.34 -2.38 12.13
CA SER A 790 -48.66 -1.17 11.39
C SER A 790 -47.85 0.04 11.87
N ARG A 791 -46.58 -0.20 12.27
CA ARG A 791 -45.64 0.86 12.66
C ARG A 791 -44.70 1.14 11.53
N LEU A 792 -44.43 2.41 11.30
CA LEU A 792 -43.47 2.88 10.31
C LEU A 792 -42.36 3.65 11.01
N LEU A 793 -41.13 3.18 10.92
CA LEU A 793 -39.99 3.93 11.40
C LEU A 793 -39.36 4.66 10.21
N VAL A 794 -39.24 5.98 10.29
CA VAL A 794 -38.61 6.83 9.27
C VAL A 794 -37.64 7.82 9.92
N LEU A 795 -36.64 8.21 9.15
CA LEU A 795 -35.81 9.37 9.46
C LEU A 795 -36.57 10.60 8.96
N TRP A 796 -37.05 11.42 9.88
CA TRP A 796 -37.93 12.57 9.59
C TRP A 796 -37.18 13.89 9.73
N ASP A 797 -37.08 14.64 8.63
CA ASP A 797 -36.63 16.03 8.66
C ASP A 797 -37.85 16.97 8.58
N ALA A 798 -38.18 17.60 9.68
CA ALA A 798 -39.35 18.51 9.74
C ALA A 798 -39.26 19.70 8.78
N ASN A 799 -38.08 20.03 8.28
CA ASN A 799 -37.89 21.12 7.33
C ASN A 799 -38.09 20.69 5.86
N LYS A 800 -37.92 19.40 5.57
CA LYS A 800 -38.00 18.83 4.22
C LYS A 800 -39.26 17.99 4.05
N ASP A 801 -39.63 17.23 5.08
CA ASP A 801 -40.66 16.20 5.03
C ASP A 801 -42.01 16.75 5.55
N SER A 802 -42.95 16.91 4.67
CA SER A 802 -44.31 17.32 5.05
C SER A 802 -45.34 16.18 4.98
N SER A 803 -45.03 15.09 4.27
CA SER A 803 -45.91 13.91 4.12
C SER A 803 -45.11 12.71 3.60
N VAL A 804 -45.58 11.52 3.94
CA VAL A 804 -45.09 10.23 3.42
C VAL A 804 -46.26 9.56 2.71
N GLN A 805 -46.03 9.04 1.52
CA GLN A 805 -47.00 8.23 0.77
C GLN A 805 -46.77 6.77 1.06
N ILE A 806 -47.82 6.04 1.44
CA ILE A 806 -47.75 4.60 1.68
C ILE A 806 -48.38 3.89 0.49
N LYS A 807 -47.60 3.10 -0.20
CA LYS A 807 -48.04 2.25 -1.33
C LYS A 807 -48.09 0.80 -0.87
N TYR A 808 -49.25 0.21 -1.07
CA TYR A 808 -49.46 -1.23 -0.85
C TYR A 808 -50.38 -1.76 -1.96
N HIS A 809 -50.23 -3.01 -2.35
CA HIS A 809 -51.14 -3.65 -3.26
C HIS A 809 -52.32 -4.21 -2.44
N PRO A 810 -53.52 -3.70 -2.66
CA PRO A 810 -54.71 -4.32 -2.04
C PRO A 810 -54.91 -5.68 -2.69
N TYR A 811 -54.78 -6.71 -1.87
CA TYR A 811 -55.19 -8.04 -2.33
C TYR A 811 -56.71 -8.04 -2.55
N LYS A 812 -57.12 -8.49 -3.75
CA LYS A 812 -58.51 -8.85 -4.07
C LYS A 812 -58.81 -10.25 -3.58
#